data_f567d7fa00b833bf7670e7f458c43609
#
_entry.id   f567d7fa00b833bf7670e7f458c43609
#
_cell.length_a   1.000
_cell.length_b   1.000
_cell.length_c   1.000
_cell.angle_alpha   90.00
_cell.angle_beta   90.00
_cell.angle_gamma   90.00
#
_symmetry.space_group_name_H-M   'P 1'
#
loop_
_entity.id
_entity.type
_entity.pdbx_description
1 polymer ?
#
loop_
_entity_poly.entity_id
_entity_poly.type
_entity_poly.pdbx_seq_one_letter_code
_entity_poly.pdbx_strand_id
1 'polypeptide(L)'
;MKKNYFNLVSFIFCLILPGSIAFAQTADFETRRQAYLAQGLTNDTNAVTVQAFTGNPVNVNELTNLLQGISTSENVDFNLVKLIRILFLTNGEHENQILPVINSIPYWLNDGETLRQYWSENHIIMWTSSDWLLHEKYGRPCDDRLYGRLKHFLELKINYGFYEFFSSTYAPYCLTGLLNLADFAQDSTLKSLAGEASKRLLKELLMITNEQGVFYPAAGRNYYGKYDSPWGQNHSHLIYLLTGMGPMPTGVSHSGGFLSTSSLNIDEVTQSWTSNLDIILPVGHTLQEGIAINSVLSDADRVIFQWSSGAYFHPDVAVETATLINDSNLWNHTEFQPFAQFQTLPVNQAPFLANIASSISKSSVICGQDVAIFKHGSITLSSVQDFWKGKQGYQVMPCVATIGTSAVLTASGKVEPVWSDRAARISNNDLPYVEQKHNVALLMYRPETIGLAAFNDTNPEVSVRWPSAEFDEEREDSLWLIGRQGNSYVAVRRSCLGETFGIPTCFNPDGQTWVIVVGDSGMYGSFDHFEELVQQSTVTENWTLDQTDTQWVYSGFVNFDTISIGYDWRSPYGPSLGIEGKDLKGNWGIYPNPGSDHLLVEIGNPSSIDELEVFDTFGRLVYSKRLGGGENRIEISTVTWADATYFIKIKGQVESEIKRWVKIGK
;
A
#
# COMPACT_ATOMS: atom_id res chain seq x y z
N MET A 1 57.15 -58.24 -15.12
CA MET A 1 56.56 -57.28 -16.04
C MET A 1 55.17 -56.94 -15.52
N LYS A 2 55.03 -55.82 -14.74
CA LYS A 2 53.74 -55.17 -14.43
C LYS A 2 54.07 -53.68 -14.33
N LYS A 3 53.45 -52.88 -15.21
CA LYS A 3 53.55 -51.40 -15.24
C LYS A 3 52.63 -50.87 -14.21
N ASN A 4 53.15 -50.04 -13.29
CA ASN A 4 52.37 -49.20 -12.37
C ASN A 4 52.12 -47.83 -13.03
N TYR A 5 50.87 -47.43 -13.13
CA TYR A 5 50.48 -46.06 -13.48
C TYR A 5 50.31 -45.29 -12.19
N PHE A 6 51.08 -44.23 -12.04
CA PHE A 6 50.91 -43.18 -11.02
C PHE A 6 49.87 -42.19 -11.54
N ASN A 7 48.77 -42.07 -10.85
CA ASN A 7 47.82 -40.97 -11.06
C ASN A 7 48.25 -39.76 -10.27
N LEU A 8 48.60 -38.69 -10.98
CA LEU A 8 48.90 -37.39 -10.43
C LEU A 8 47.56 -36.62 -10.28
N VAL A 9 47.08 -36.48 -9.04
CA VAL A 9 45.91 -35.64 -8.74
C VAL A 9 46.44 -34.23 -8.49
N SER A 10 46.22 -33.34 -9.45
CA SER A 10 46.48 -31.90 -9.30
C SER A 10 45.40 -31.28 -8.41
N PHE A 11 45.78 -30.86 -7.20
CA PHE A 11 44.98 -29.98 -6.36
C PHE A 11 45.09 -28.57 -6.93
N ILE A 12 44.00 -28.07 -7.54
CA ILE A 12 43.85 -26.66 -7.87
C ILE A 12 43.30 -25.96 -6.61
N PHE A 13 44.16 -25.21 -5.95
CA PHE A 13 43.74 -24.26 -4.93
C PHE A 13 43.08 -23.06 -5.63
N CYS A 14 41.75 -23.00 -5.61
CA CYS A 14 41.05 -21.75 -5.95
C CYS A 14 41.20 -20.79 -4.79
N LEU A 15 42.07 -19.79 -4.97
CA LEU A 15 42.09 -18.57 -4.17
C LEU A 15 40.76 -17.82 -4.43
N ILE A 16 39.86 -17.89 -3.48
CA ILE A 16 38.67 -17.03 -3.46
C ILE A 16 39.15 -15.66 -2.97
N LEU A 17 39.31 -14.74 -3.90
CA LEU A 17 39.43 -13.31 -3.62
C LEU A 17 38.04 -12.80 -3.19
N PRO A 18 37.91 -12.06 -2.09
CA PRO A 18 36.69 -11.35 -1.78
C PRO A 18 36.65 -10.10 -2.66
N GLY A 19 35.94 -10.15 -3.75
CA GLY A 19 35.81 -9.00 -4.63
C GLY A 19 34.64 -9.15 -5.58
N SER A 20 33.67 -8.29 -5.40
CA SER A 20 32.53 -8.02 -6.31
C SER A 20 31.69 -9.27 -6.62
N ILE A 21 30.55 -9.35 -5.93
CA ILE A 21 29.39 -10.06 -6.47
C ILE A 21 28.99 -9.26 -7.72
N ALA A 22 29.53 -9.66 -8.86
CA ALA A 22 28.98 -9.28 -10.14
C ALA A 22 27.54 -9.82 -10.12
N PHE A 23 26.54 -8.94 -10.13
CA PHE A 23 25.17 -9.34 -10.39
C PHE A 23 25.20 -10.17 -11.68
N ALA A 24 24.98 -11.45 -11.53
CA ALA A 24 24.75 -12.31 -12.68
C ALA A 24 23.60 -11.67 -13.44
N GLN A 25 23.80 -11.43 -14.73
CA GLN A 25 22.78 -10.86 -15.59
C GLN A 25 21.52 -11.70 -15.39
N THR A 26 20.54 -11.14 -14.66
CA THR A 26 19.32 -11.86 -14.28
C THR A 26 18.63 -12.26 -15.57
N ALA A 27 18.21 -13.53 -15.66
CA ALA A 27 17.42 -14.02 -16.79
C ALA A 27 16.28 -13.03 -17.08
N ASP A 28 15.93 -12.83 -18.33
CA ASP A 28 14.81 -11.96 -18.70
C ASP A 28 13.48 -12.48 -18.15
N PHE A 29 12.45 -11.66 -18.21
CA PHE A 29 11.12 -12.02 -17.69
C PHE A 29 10.61 -13.32 -18.29
N GLU A 30 10.78 -13.54 -19.60
CA GLU A 30 10.25 -14.74 -20.24
C GLU A 30 10.97 -16.03 -19.77
N THR A 31 12.26 -15.96 -19.56
CA THR A 31 13.02 -17.09 -19.00
C THR A 31 12.56 -17.44 -17.57
N ARG A 32 12.35 -16.42 -16.72
CA ARG A 32 11.83 -16.61 -15.35
C ARG A 32 10.40 -17.14 -15.39
N ARG A 33 9.58 -16.59 -16.29
CA ARG A 33 8.20 -17.03 -16.52
C ARG A 33 8.13 -18.49 -16.89
N GLN A 34 8.95 -18.99 -17.83
CA GLN A 34 8.97 -20.39 -18.21
C GLN A 34 9.39 -21.29 -17.04
N ALA A 35 10.42 -20.91 -16.28
CA ALA A 35 10.82 -21.61 -15.08
C ALA A 35 9.71 -21.67 -14.03
N TYR A 36 8.96 -20.58 -13.87
CA TYR A 36 7.84 -20.48 -12.94
C TYR A 36 6.64 -21.35 -13.40
N LEU A 37 6.29 -21.33 -14.68
CA LEU A 37 5.22 -22.14 -15.26
C LEU A 37 5.50 -23.64 -15.12
N ALA A 38 6.77 -24.05 -15.18
CA ALA A 38 7.18 -25.44 -14.97
C ALA A 38 6.84 -25.98 -13.57
N GLN A 39 6.61 -25.11 -12.57
CA GLN A 39 6.18 -25.50 -11.23
C GLN A 39 4.67 -25.75 -11.11
N GLY A 40 3.87 -25.36 -12.10
CA GLY A 40 2.42 -25.51 -12.11
C GLY A 40 1.88 -26.94 -12.22
N LEU A 41 2.74 -27.94 -12.10
CA LEU A 41 2.35 -29.35 -12.10
C LEU A 41 2.00 -29.89 -10.70
N THR A 42 1.98 -29.02 -9.70
CA THR A 42 1.63 -29.36 -8.31
C THR A 42 0.11 -29.46 -8.10
N ASN A 43 -0.29 -30.23 -7.07
CA ASN A 43 -1.69 -30.31 -6.65
C ASN A 43 -1.99 -29.14 -5.69
N ASP A 44 -2.24 -27.97 -6.26
CA ASP A 44 -2.53 -26.74 -5.53
C ASP A 44 -3.61 -25.96 -6.30
N THR A 45 -4.57 -25.38 -5.57
CA THR A 45 -5.65 -24.55 -6.16
C THR A 45 -5.13 -23.34 -6.94
N ASN A 46 -3.92 -22.86 -6.70
CA ASN A 46 -3.33 -21.79 -7.50
C ASN A 46 -2.67 -22.31 -8.79
N ALA A 47 -2.24 -23.56 -8.81
CA ALA A 47 -1.62 -24.19 -9.98
C ALA A 47 -2.61 -24.46 -11.13
N VAL A 48 -3.93 -24.48 -10.86
CA VAL A 48 -4.95 -24.76 -11.88
C VAL A 48 -4.95 -23.77 -13.04
N THR A 49 -4.61 -22.50 -12.78
CA THR A 49 -4.50 -21.47 -13.82
C THR A 49 -3.29 -21.71 -14.73
N VAL A 50 -2.19 -22.20 -14.16
CA VAL A 50 -0.99 -22.57 -14.91
C VAL A 50 -1.23 -23.86 -15.72
N GLN A 51 -1.90 -24.85 -15.13
CA GLN A 51 -2.30 -26.08 -15.84
C GLN A 51 -3.16 -25.74 -17.05
N ALA A 52 -4.21 -24.93 -16.87
CA ALA A 52 -5.07 -24.47 -17.95
C ALA A 52 -4.30 -23.73 -19.06
N PHE A 53 -3.34 -22.88 -18.70
CA PHE A 53 -2.53 -22.12 -19.66
C PHE A 53 -1.55 -23.01 -20.45
N THR A 54 -0.91 -23.98 -19.80
CA THR A 54 0.09 -24.83 -20.42
C THR A 54 -0.50 -26.01 -21.19
N GLY A 55 -1.85 -26.15 -21.21
CA GLY A 55 -2.55 -27.28 -21.83
C GLY A 55 -2.41 -28.58 -21.06
N ASN A 56 -1.97 -28.54 -19.82
CA ASN A 56 -2.01 -29.70 -18.94
C ASN A 56 -3.42 -29.92 -18.41
N PRO A 57 -3.83 -31.17 -18.13
CA PRO A 57 -5.14 -31.43 -17.54
C PRO A 57 -5.30 -30.64 -16.21
N VAL A 58 -6.36 -29.86 -16.10
CA VAL A 58 -6.70 -29.19 -14.86
C VAL A 58 -7.04 -30.22 -13.79
N ASN A 59 -6.44 -30.07 -12.61
CA ASN A 59 -6.67 -31.01 -11.52
C ASN A 59 -8.15 -30.98 -11.09
N VAL A 60 -8.85 -32.11 -11.27
CA VAL A 60 -10.30 -32.23 -11.03
C VAL A 60 -10.64 -31.97 -9.54
N ASN A 61 -9.81 -32.42 -8.61
CA ASN A 61 -10.06 -32.22 -7.19
C ASN A 61 -9.96 -30.74 -6.83
N GLU A 62 -8.93 -30.03 -7.34
CA GLU A 62 -8.75 -28.61 -7.10
C GLU A 62 -9.85 -27.77 -7.79
N LEU A 63 -10.27 -28.13 -8.98
CA LEU A 63 -11.42 -27.53 -9.63
C LEU A 63 -12.69 -27.72 -8.79
N THR A 64 -12.90 -28.92 -8.24
CA THR A 64 -14.05 -29.20 -7.36
C THR A 64 -13.98 -28.35 -6.08
N ASN A 65 -12.80 -28.21 -5.47
CA ASN A 65 -12.60 -27.36 -4.30
C ASN A 65 -12.94 -25.88 -4.59
N LEU A 66 -12.54 -25.36 -5.74
CA LEU A 66 -12.89 -24.00 -6.17
C LEU A 66 -14.40 -23.84 -6.34
N LEU A 67 -15.07 -24.79 -6.98
CA LEU A 67 -16.53 -24.76 -7.20
C LEU A 67 -17.31 -24.84 -5.88
N GLN A 68 -16.88 -25.69 -4.95
CA GLN A 68 -17.48 -25.78 -3.61
C GLN A 68 -17.33 -24.48 -2.84
N GLY A 69 -16.18 -23.82 -2.95
CA GLY A 69 -15.91 -22.52 -2.31
C GLY A 69 -16.90 -21.42 -2.76
N ILE A 70 -17.42 -21.49 -4.00
CA ILE A 70 -18.43 -20.54 -4.50
C ILE A 70 -19.72 -20.59 -3.69
N SER A 71 -20.08 -21.74 -3.15
CA SER A 71 -21.35 -21.94 -2.42
C SER A 71 -21.24 -21.67 -0.93
N THR A 72 -20.03 -21.72 -0.35
CA THR A 72 -19.83 -21.80 1.11
C THR A 72 -19.02 -20.68 1.71
N SER A 73 -18.32 -19.88 0.91
CA SER A 73 -17.41 -18.84 1.38
C SER A 73 -18.00 -17.43 1.29
N GLU A 74 -17.66 -16.57 2.24
CA GLU A 74 -17.89 -15.11 2.11
C GLU A 74 -17.01 -14.49 1.02
N ASN A 75 -15.81 -15.05 0.83
CA ASN A 75 -14.79 -14.59 -0.13
C ASN A 75 -14.86 -15.38 -1.45
N VAL A 76 -16.03 -15.46 -2.02
CA VAL A 76 -16.35 -16.21 -3.25
C VAL A 76 -15.52 -15.75 -4.44
N ASP A 77 -15.29 -14.46 -4.56
CA ASP A 77 -14.63 -13.81 -5.69
C ASP A 77 -13.14 -14.20 -5.84
N PHE A 78 -12.47 -14.58 -4.76
CA PHE A 78 -11.11 -15.13 -4.83
C PHE A 78 -11.02 -16.45 -5.62
N ASN A 79 -12.07 -17.26 -5.56
CA ASN A 79 -12.18 -18.48 -6.36
C ASN A 79 -12.76 -18.18 -7.74
N LEU A 80 -13.70 -17.24 -7.81
CA LEU A 80 -14.39 -16.85 -9.04
C LEU A 80 -13.39 -16.39 -10.12
N VAL A 81 -12.44 -15.49 -9.78
CA VAL A 81 -11.46 -15.01 -10.77
C VAL A 81 -10.59 -16.13 -11.35
N LYS A 82 -10.30 -17.19 -10.56
CA LYS A 82 -9.59 -18.38 -11.06
C LYS A 82 -10.46 -19.19 -12.02
N LEU A 83 -11.74 -19.40 -11.67
CA LEU A 83 -12.69 -20.12 -12.52
C LEU A 83 -12.90 -19.39 -13.85
N ILE A 84 -13.01 -18.05 -13.82
CA ILE A 84 -13.06 -17.22 -15.03
C ILE A 84 -11.80 -17.44 -15.87
N ARG A 85 -10.61 -17.36 -15.27
CA ARG A 85 -9.36 -17.58 -16.01
C ARG A 85 -9.28 -18.95 -16.65
N ILE A 86 -9.71 -20.01 -15.96
CA ILE A 86 -9.77 -21.37 -16.50
C ILE A 86 -10.71 -21.46 -17.71
N LEU A 87 -11.93 -20.89 -17.61
CA LEU A 87 -12.91 -20.85 -18.71
C LEU A 87 -12.33 -20.25 -19.99
N PHE A 88 -11.56 -19.17 -19.85
CA PHE A 88 -10.98 -18.48 -21.00
C PHE A 88 -9.74 -19.18 -21.56
N LEU A 89 -8.91 -19.79 -20.71
CA LEU A 89 -7.68 -20.46 -21.13
C LEU A 89 -7.95 -21.85 -21.76
N THR A 90 -9.00 -22.56 -21.31
CA THR A 90 -9.31 -23.93 -21.78
C THR A 90 -10.30 -23.97 -22.95
N ASN A 91 -10.63 -22.81 -23.54
CA ASN A 91 -11.58 -22.69 -24.67
C ASN A 91 -12.91 -23.42 -24.44
N GLY A 92 -13.39 -23.42 -23.19
CA GLY A 92 -14.72 -23.99 -22.85
C GLY A 92 -14.73 -25.45 -22.40
N GLU A 93 -13.58 -26.11 -22.29
CA GLU A 93 -13.53 -27.53 -21.86
C GLU A 93 -14.27 -27.78 -20.53
N HIS A 94 -14.28 -26.81 -19.60
CA HIS A 94 -14.91 -26.91 -18.28
C HIS A 94 -16.22 -26.13 -18.14
N GLU A 95 -16.79 -25.60 -19.22
CA GLU A 95 -18.03 -24.78 -19.20
C GLU A 95 -19.19 -25.49 -18.50
N ASN A 96 -19.42 -26.75 -18.81
CA ASN A 96 -20.52 -27.53 -18.24
C ASN A 96 -20.44 -27.70 -16.72
N GLN A 97 -19.24 -27.60 -16.15
CA GLN A 97 -19.03 -27.72 -14.71
C GLN A 97 -19.03 -26.35 -14.03
N ILE A 98 -18.44 -25.33 -14.64
CA ILE A 98 -18.21 -24.03 -14.03
C ILE A 98 -19.42 -23.11 -14.16
N LEU A 99 -20.00 -22.96 -15.39
CA LEU A 99 -21.04 -21.98 -15.64
C LEU A 99 -22.31 -22.18 -14.79
N PRO A 100 -22.81 -23.39 -14.54
CA PRO A 100 -23.99 -23.57 -13.68
C PRO A 100 -23.77 -23.04 -12.25
N VAL A 101 -22.58 -23.17 -11.73
CA VAL A 101 -22.25 -22.76 -10.37
C VAL A 101 -22.08 -21.23 -10.29
N ILE A 102 -21.25 -20.65 -11.16
CA ILE A 102 -20.97 -19.22 -11.10
C ILE A 102 -22.15 -18.35 -11.58
N ASN A 103 -23.03 -18.85 -12.43
CA ASN A 103 -24.26 -18.14 -12.84
C ASN A 103 -25.35 -18.14 -11.77
N SER A 104 -25.23 -18.95 -10.72
CA SER A 104 -26.21 -19.05 -9.64
C SER A 104 -26.10 -17.99 -8.56
N ILE A 105 -25.03 -17.17 -8.59
CA ILE A 105 -24.71 -16.18 -7.55
C ILE A 105 -24.88 -14.74 -8.06
N PRO A 106 -25.21 -13.78 -7.17
CA PRO A 106 -25.18 -12.36 -7.51
C PRO A 106 -23.73 -11.85 -7.61
N TYR A 107 -23.53 -10.85 -8.47
CA TYR A 107 -22.22 -10.23 -8.74
C TYR A 107 -22.11 -8.79 -8.23
N TRP A 108 -23.16 -8.28 -7.67
CA TRP A 108 -23.22 -6.97 -7.05
C TRP A 108 -24.20 -7.00 -5.88
N LEU A 109 -24.09 -5.97 -5.02
CA LEU A 109 -24.92 -5.85 -3.83
C LEU A 109 -26.40 -6.05 -4.16
N ASN A 110 -27.06 -6.93 -3.41
CA ASN A 110 -28.48 -7.16 -3.48
C ASN A 110 -29.15 -6.98 -2.12
N ASP A 111 -30.48 -6.78 -2.16
CA ASP A 111 -31.28 -6.55 -0.97
C ASP A 111 -31.17 -7.71 0.03
N GLY A 112 -30.88 -7.37 1.27
CA GLY A 112 -30.76 -8.33 2.36
C GLY A 112 -29.49 -9.18 2.33
N GLU A 113 -28.43 -8.76 1.63
CA GLU A 113 -27.13 -9.45 1.67
C GLU A 113 -26.60 -9.50 3.12
N THR A 114 -26.17 -10.66 3.56
CA THR A 114 -25.74 -10.87 4.95
C THR A 114 -24.28 -11.23 5.08
N LEU A 115 -23.61 -11.63 4.00
CA LEU A 115 -22.30 -12.26 4.08
C LEU A 115 -21.26 -11.74 3.09
N ARG A 116 -21.65 -11.53 1.80
CA ARG A 116 -20.67 -11.24 0.75
C ARG A 116 -20.28 -9.79 0.73
N GLN A 117 -18.97 -9.56 0.66
CA GLN A 117 -18.42 -8.24 0.51
C GLN A 117 -18.26 -7.87 -0.97
N TYR A 118 -18.64 -6.63 -1.33
CA TYR A 118 -18.54 -6.11 -2.69
C TYR A 118 -17.72 -4.83 -2.76
N TRP A 119 -17.31 -4.26 -1.65
CA TRP A 119 -16.88 -2.86 -1.53
C TRP A 119 -15.43 -2.60 -1.18
N SER A 120 -14.61 -3.55 -0.79
CA SER A 120 -13.16 -3.28 -0.81
C SER A 120 -12.65 -3.28 -2.25
N GLU A 121 -11.53 -2.64 -2.51
CA GLU A 121 -11.02 -2.48 -3.88
C GLU A 121 -10.81 -3.80 -4.61
N ASN A 122 -10.23 -4.77 -3.92
CA ASN A 122 -10.01 -6.10 -4.46
C ASN A 122 -11.34 -6.80 -4.77
N HIS A 123 -12.34 -6.68 -3.91
CA HIS A 123 -13.66 -7.23 -4.16
C HIS A 123 -14.35 -6.56 -5.35
N ILE A 124 -14.35 -5.21 -5.41
CA ILE A 124 -14.96 -4.48 -6.54
C ILE A 124 -14.40 -5.00 -7.87
N ILE A 125 -13.07 -5.03 -8.02
CA ILE A 125 -12.49 -5.43 -9.32
C ILE A 125 -12.68 -6.91 -9.63
N MET A 126 -12.59 -7.81 -8.64
CA MET A 126 -12.78 -9.23 -8.85
C MET A 126 -14.23 -9.55 -9.25
N TRP A 127 -15.23 -8.95 -8.59
CA TRP A 127 -16.63 -9.12 -8.92
C TRP A 127 -16.99 -8.53 -10.28
N THR A 128 -16.68 -7.26 -10.50
CA THR A 128 -17.10 -6.54 -11.72
C THR A 128 -16.37 -7.03 -12.97
N SER A 129 -15.09 -7.39 -12.88
CA SER A 129 -14.34 -7.98 -14.00
C SER A 129 -14.92 -9.35 -14.39
N SER A 130 -15.26 -10.17 -13.40
CA SER A 130 -15.85 -11.49 -13.64
C SER A 130 -17.22 -11.39 -14.29
N ASP A 131 -18.08 -10.49 -13.81
CA ASP A 131 -19.41 -10.23 -14.38
C ASP A 131 -19.32 -9.75 -15.83
N TRP A 132 -18.43 -8.79 -16.10
CA TRP A 132 -18.22 -8.25 -17.44
C TRP A 132 -17.78 -9.31 -18.44
N LEU A 133 -16.77 -10.10 -18.09
CA LEU A 133 -16.24 -11.16 -18.95
C LEU A 133 -17.28 -12.26 -19.25
N LEU A 134 -18.11 -12.61 -18.28
CA LEU A 134 -19.23 -13.54 -18.49
C LEU A 134 -20.32 -12.94 -19.38
N HIS A 135 -20.60 -11.64 -19.23
CA HIS A 135 -21.50 -10.91 -20.10
C HIS A 135 -21.04 -10.94 -21.55
N GLU A 136 -19.76 -10.52 -21.79
CA GLU A 136 -19.22 -10.45 -23.15
C GLU A 136 -19.14 -11.80 -23.85
N LYS A 137 -18.70 -12.85 -23.14
CA LYS A 137 -18.45 -14.16 -23.78
C LYS A 137 -19.68 -15.04 -23.83
N TYR A 138 -20.50 -15.03 -22.78
CA TYR A 138 -21.59 -15.99 -22.61
C TYR A 138 -22.99 -15.35 -22.63
N GLY A 139 -23.08 -14.02 -22.81
CA GLY A 139 -24.37 -13.30 -22.82
C GLY A 139 -25.07 -13.29 -21.47
N ARG A 140 -24.34 -13.44 -20.36
CA ARG A 140 -24.93 -13.34 -19.03
C ARG A 140 -25.62 -11.99 -18.86
N PRO A 141 -26.89 -11.94 -18.39
CA PRO A 141 -27.51 -10.66 -18.06
C PRO A 141 -26.68 -9.91 -16.99
N CYS A 142 -26.38 -8.65 -17.22
CA CYS A 142 -25.69 -7.79 -16.28
C CYS A 142 -26.48 -6.49 -16.05
N ASP A 143 -26.11 -5.76 -14.99
CA ASP A 143 -26.65 -4.42 -14.74
C ASP A 143 -26.13 -3.44 -15.81
N ASP A 144 -27.00 -2.57 -16.34
CA ASP A 144 -26.64 -1.55 -17.34
C ASP A 144 -25.51 -0.61 -16.89
N ARG A 145 -25.29 -0.51 -15.57
CA ARG A 145 -24.21 0.33 -14.96
C ARG A 145 -22.87 -0.39 -14.81
N LEU A 146 -22.79 -1.69 -15.12
CA LEU A 146 -21.57 -2.48 -14.92
C LEU A 146 -20.38 -1.89 -15.67
N TYR A 147 -20.56 -1.49 -16.93
CA TYR A 147 -19.52 -0.81 -17.71
C TYR A 147 -19.04 0.48 -17.03
N GLY A 148 -19.98 1.30 -16.57
CA GLY A 148 -19.67 2.55 -15.86
C GLY A 148 -18.90 2.32 -14.57
N ARG A 149 -19.26 1.30 -13.77
CA ARG A 149 -18.54 0.91 -12.55
C ARG A 149 -17.10 0.51 -12.86
N LEU A 150 -16.90 -0.38 -13.84
CA LEU A 150 -15.56 -0.82 -14.24
C LEU A 150 -14.72 0.33 -14.74
N LYS A 151 -15.23 1.11 -15.68
CA LYS A 151 -14.50 2.23 -16.23
C LYS A 151 -14.11 3.24 -15.16
N HIS A 152 -15.05 3.61 -14.29
CA HIS A 152 -14.79 4.51 -13.16
C HIS A 152 -13.70 3.97 -12.21
N PHE A 153 -13.81 2.69 -11.82
CA PHE A 153 -12.78 2.07 -10.99
C PHE A 153 -11.39 2.16 -11.63
N LEU A 154 -11.27 1.73 -12.89
CA LEU A 154 -10.00 1.69 -13.58
C LEU A 154 -9.40 3.10 -13.74
N GLU A 155 -10.19 4.09 -14.12
CA GLU A 155 -9.76 5.49 -14.23
C GLU A 155 -9.29 6.05 -12.87
N LEU A 156 -10.00 5.77 -11.77
CA LEU A 156 -9.54 6.17 -10.43
C LEU A 156 -8.19 5.54 -10.10
N LYS A 157 -8.01 4.23 -10.35
CA LYS A 157 -6.76 3.55 -10.01
C LYS A 157 -5.59 3.98 -10.86
N ILE A 158 -5.81 4.27 -12.13
CA ILE A 158 -4.79 4.82 -13.02
C ILE A 158 -4.36 6.23 -12.57
N ASN A 159 -5.31 7.08 -12.21
CA ASN A 159 -5.04 8.48 -11.91
C ASN A 159 -4.50 8.69 -10.49
N TYR A 160 -5.00 7.94 -9.51
CA TYR A 160 -4.76 8.23 -8.09
C TYR A 160 -4.12 7.08 -7.31
N GLY A 161 -4.02 5.88 -7.90
CA GLY A 161 -3.54 4.68 -7.20
C GLY A 161 -4.64 4.01 -6.35
N PHE A 162 -4.21 3.06 -5.55
CA PHE A 162 -5.09 2.20 -4.78
C PHE A 162 -5.24 2.73 -3.35
N TYR A 163 -6.42 2.56 -2.77
CA TYR A 163 -6.63 2.82 -1.35
C TYR A 163 -5.89 1.83 -0.46
N GLU A 164 -5.91 0.55 -0.85
CA GLU A 164 -5.13 -0.49 -0.18
C GLU A 164 -3.66 -0.43 -0.66
N PHE A 165 -3.06 0.77 -0.57
CA PHE A 165 -1.75 1.06 -1.10
C PHE A 165 -0.68 0.16 -0.46
N PHE A 166 0.24 -0.29 -1.28
CA PHE A 166 1.35 -1.17 -0.91
C PHE A 166 0.95 -2.41 -0.09
N SER A 167 -0.30 -2.83 -0.17
CA SER A 167 -0.75 -4.02 0.54
C SER A 167 -0.10 -5.28 -0.03
N SER A 168 0.74 -5.95 0.75
CA SER A 168 1.26 -7.27 0.39
C SER A 168 0.18 -8.35 0.39
N THR A 169 -0.95 -8.08 1.03
CA THR A 169 -2.11 -8.98 1.10
C THR A 169 -3.07 -8.76 -0.07
N TYR A 170 -3.54 -7.53 -0.28
CA TYR A 170 -4.69 -7.26 -1.15
C TYR A 170 -4.32 -6.78 -2.56
N ALA A 171 -3.19 -6.09 -2.74
CA ALA A 171 -2.75 -5.72 -4.09
C ALA A 171 -2.59 -6.94 -5.04
N PRO A 172 -2.07 -8.10 -4.59
CA PRO A 172 -2.04 -9.31 -5.41
C PRO A 172 -3.43 -9.79 -5.88
N TYR A 173 -4.47 -9.57 -5.09
CA TYR A 173 -5.84 -9.95 -5.48
C TYR A 173 -6.45 -8.94 -6.44
N CYS A 174 -6.24 -7.64 -6.24
CA CYS A 174 -6.63 -6.63 -7.23
C CYS A 174 -6.05 -6.96 -8.61
N LEU A 175 -4.78 -7.36 -8.64
CA LEU A 175 -4.08 -7.72 -9.88
C LEU A 175 -4.79 -8.83 -10.66
N THR A 176 -5.43 -9.79 -9.99
CA THR A 176 -6.07 -10.93 -10.68
C THR A 176 -7.28 -10.52 -11.49
N GLY A 177 -8.14 -9.66 -10.95
CA GLY A 177 -9.28 -9.09 -11.67
C GLY A 177 -8.85 -8.21 -12.84
N LEU A 178 -7.80 -7.38 -12.60
CA LEU A 178 -7.21 -6.52 -13.63
C LEU A 178 -6.61 -7.33 -14.78
N LEU A 179 -5.83 -8.37 -14.50
CA LEU A 179 -5.21 -9.21 -15.53
C LEU A 179 -6.26 -10.02 -16.31
N ASN A 180 -7.33 -10.46 -15.68
CA ASN A 180 -8.42 -11.12 -16.43
C ASN A 180 -9.05 -10.17 -17.45
N LEU A 181 -9.32 -8.92 -17.10
CA LEU A 181 -9.81 -7.92 -18.05
C LEU A 181 -8.77 -7.60 -19.14
N ALA A 182 -7.52 -7.38 -18.76
CA ALA A 182 -6.44 -7.03 -19.68
C ALA A 182 -6.20 -8.14 -20.73
N ASP A 183 -6.36 -9.42 -20.34
CA ASP A 183 -6.15 -10.54 -21.22
C ASP A 183 -7.41 -10.82 -22.09
N PHE A 184 -8.60 -10.80 -21.50
CA PHE A 184 -9.77 -11.45 -22.08
C PHE A 184 -10.92 -10.52 -22.49
N ALA A 185 -10.95 -9.25 -22.02
CA ALA A 185 -12.01 -8.33 -22.43
C ALA A 185 -11.99 -8.09 -23.95
N GLN A 186 -13.18 -8.09 -24.56
CA GLN A 186 -13.36 -7.76 -25.98
C GLN A 186 -13.49 -6.25 -26.16
N ASP A 187 -14.08 -5.54 -25.19
CA ASP A 187 -14.08 -4.08 -25.17
C ASP A 187 -12.64 -3.54 -25.04
N SER A 188 -12.20 -2.85 -26.09
CA SER A 188 -10.81 -2.37 -26.18
C SER A 188 -10.48 -1.29 -25.14
N THR A 189 -11.46 -0.52 -24.70
CA THR A 189 -11.29 0.53 -23.69
C THR A 189 -11.03 -0.10 -22.31
N LEU A 190 -11.89 -1.01 -21.88
CA LEU A 190 -11.73 -1.71 -20.61
C LEU A 190 -10.46 -2.55 -20.59
N LYS A 191 -10.14 -3.21 -21.71
CA LYS A 191 -8.88 -3.97 -21.86
C LYS A 191 -7.65 -3.09 -21.68
N SER A 192 -7.62 -1.93 -22.33
CA SER A 192 -6.51 -0.97 -22.23
C SER A 192 -6.37 -0.41 -20.81
N LEU A 193 -7.49 0.07 -20.24
CA LEU A 193 -7.50 0.63 -18.88
C LEU A 193 -7.08 -0.41 -17.83
N ALA A 194 -7.52 -1.65 -17.95
CA ALA A 194 -7.11 -2.72 -17.05
C ALA A 194 -5.61 -3.03 -17.15
N GLY A 195 -5.05 -2.99 -18.37
CA GLY A 195 -3.62 -3.11 -18.59
C GLY A 195 -2.83 -2.00 -17.90
N GLU A 196 -3.25 -0.74 -18.06
CA GLU A 196 -2.58 0.41 -17.42
C GLU A 196 -2.70 0.37 -15.88
N ALA A 197 -3.86 0.02 -15.33
CA ALA A 197 -4.03 -0.15 -13.89
C ALA A 197 -3.16 -1.29 -13.33
N SER A 198 -3.03 -2.40 -14.08
CA SER A 198 -2.13 -3.51 -13.71
C SER A 198 -0.67 -3.07 -13.67
N LYS A 199 -0.22 -2.34 -14.69
CA LYS A 199 1.15 -1.83 -14.75
C LYS A 199 1.44 -0.85 -13.62
N ARG A 200 0.49 0.05 -13.29
CA ARG A 200 0.62 0.96 -12.16
C ARG A 200 0.83 0.20 -10.86
N LEU A 201 -0.04 -0.77 -10.56
CA LEU A 201 0.05 -1.58 -9.34
C LEU A 201 1.39 -2.33 -9.24
N LEU A 202 1.86 -2.90 -10.34
CA LEU A 202 3.14 -3.60 -10.38
C LEU A 202 4.34 -2.64 -10.22
N LYS A 203 4.27 -1.41 -10.75
CA LYS A 203 5.31 -0.39 -10.56
C LYS A 203 5.35 0.09 -9.10
N GLU A 204 4.20 0.30 -8.46
CA GLU A 204 4.11 0.64 -7.04
C GLU A 204 4.76 -0.45 -6.16
N LEU A 205 4.55 -1.72 -6.47
CA LEU A 205 5.26 -2.83 -5.81
C LEU A 205 6.78 -2.68 -5.90
N LEU A 206 7.30 -2.32 -7.07
CA LEU A 206 8.74 -2.20 -7.31
C LEU A 206 9.36 -0.96 -6.65
N MET A 207 8.58 0.09 -6.37
CA MET A 207 9.07 1.30 -5.69
C MET A 207 9.62 0.99 -4.29
N ILE A 208 8.95 0.13 -3.53
CA ILE A 208 9.36 -0.25 -2.17
C ILE A 208 10.34 -1.44 -2.18
N THR A 209 10.33 -2.26 -3.23
CA THR A 209 11.19 -3.44 -3.30
C THR A 209 12.67 -3.03 -3.28
N ASN A 210 13.43 -3.51 -2.28
CA ASN A 210 14.87 -3.29 -2.18
C ASN A 210 15.66 -4.17 -3.15
N GLU A 211 16.99 -4.03 -3.19
CA GLU A 211 17.87 -4.80 -4.10
C GLU A 211 17.92 -6.30 -3.83
N GLN A 212 17.47 -6.74 -2.65
CA GLN A 212 17.38 -8.18 -2.30
C GLN A 212 16.02 -8.79 -2.68
N GLY A 213 15.11 -8.00 -3.27
CA GLY A 213 13.77 -8.44 -3.62
C GLY A 213 12.81 -8.50 -2.44
N VAL A 214 13.09 -7.75 -1.38
CA VAL A 214 12.25 -7.68 -0.17
C VAL A 214 11.29 -6.51 -0.28
N PHE A 215 10.03 -6.77 0.09
CA PHE A 215 8.94 -5.80 0.07
C PHE A 215 8.29 -5.71 1.44
N TYR A 216 8.74 -4.75 2.24
CA TYR A 216 8.20 -4.43 3.57
C TYR A 216 7.77 -2.96 3.62
N PRO A 217 6.57 -2.64 3.16
CA PRO A 217 6.09 -1.27 3.05
C PRO A 217 5.39 -0.76 4.30
N ALA A 218 5.34 0.56 4.47
CA ALA A 218 4.18 1.20 5.07
C ALA A 218 2.97 0.95 4.16
N ALA A 219 1.80 0.62 4.72
CA ALA A 219 0.69 0.12 3.93
C ALA A 219 -0.67 0.58 4.45
N GLY A 220 -1.59 0.81 3.53
CA GLY A 220 -2.98 1.13 3.83
C GLY A 220 -3.75 -0.04 4.44
N ARG A 221 -3.49 -1.27 3.98
CA ARG A 221 -4.02 -2.51 4.55
C ARG A 221 -3.00 -3.63 4.47
N ASN A 222 -2.56 -4.10 5.63
CA ASN A 222 -1.62 -5.22 5.72
C ASN A 222 -1.72 -5.90 7.10
N TYR A 223 -0.94 -6.95 7.32
CA TYR A 223 -0.89 -7.66 8.58
C TYR A 223 0.55 -7.75 9.08
N TYR A 224 0.74 -7.74 10.40
CA TYR A 224 2.07 -7.88 11.00
C TYR A 224 2.81 -9.13 10.56
N GLY A 225 2.12 -10.26 10.49
CA GLY A 225 2.71 -11.52 10.02
C GLY A 225 3.28 -11.46 8.60
N LYS A 226 2.96 -10.42 7.82
CA LYS A 226 3.56 -10.20 6.50
C LYS A 226 4.98 -9.65 6.56
N TYR A 227 5.43 -9.23 7.72
CA TYR A 227 6.78 -8.73 7.98
C TYR A 227 7.71 -9.76 8.62
N ASP A 228 7.23 -11.00 8.86
CA ASP A 228 8.01 -12.08 9.48
C ASP A 228 8.81 -12.90 8.47
N SER A 229 8.45 -12.85 7.20
CA SER A 229 9.14 -13.59 6.16
C SER A 229 9.25 -12.77 4.87
N PRO A 230 10.46 -12.52 4.37
CA PRO A 230 10.68 -11.72 3.16
C PRO A 230 10.21 -12.43 1.89
N TRP A 231 10.08 -13.75 1.94
CA TRP A 231 9.72 -14.58 0.78
C TRP A 231 8.61 -15.59 1.12
N GLY A 232 8.04 -16.23 0.12
CA GLY A 232 6.97 -17.22 0.29
C GLY A 232 5.56 -16.63 0.34
N GLN A 233 5.39 -15.36 0.00
CA GLN A 233 4.11 -14.66 -0.09
C GLN A 233 3.77 -14.31 -1.55
N ASN A 234 2.50 -13.95 -1.81
CA ASN A 234 2.06 -13.62 -3.17
C ASN A 234 2.94 -12.57 -3.87
N HIS A 235 3.29 -11.49 -3.17
CA HIS A 235 4.08 -10.41 -3.75
C HIS A 235 5.53 -10.82 -4.07
N SER A 236 6.15 -11.72 -3.31
CA SER A 236 7.51 -12.18 -3.59
C SER A 236 7.59 -12.97 -4.90
N HIS A 237 6.52 -13.71 -5.25
CA HIS A 237 6.41 -14.36 -6.56
C HIS A 237 6.34 -13.34 -7.70
N LEU A 238 5.60 -12.25 -7.51
CA LEU A 238 5.53 -11.15 -8.48
C LEU A 238 6.90 -10.47 -8.65
N ILE A 239 7.58 -10.15 -7.53
CA ILE A 239 8.90 -9.51 -7.55
C ILE A 239 9.91 -10.40 -8.28
N TYR A 240 9.95 -11.69 -7.95
CA TYR A 240 10.84 -12.63 -8.65
C TYR A 240 10.56 -12.67 -10.16
N LEU A 241 9.30 -12.80 -10.56
CA LEU A 241 8.93 -12.80 -11.98
C LEU A 241 9.36 -11.50 -12.68
N LEU A 242 9.14 -10.35 -12.06
CA LEU A 242 9.45 -9.04 -12.64
C LEU A 242 10.95 -8.74 -12.69
N THR A 243 11.70 -9.08 -11.66
CA THR A 243 13.08 -8.59 -11.46
C THR A 243 14.13 -9.68 -11.40
N GLY A 244 13.76 -10.91 -11.04
CA GLY A 244 14.69 -11.99 -10.70
C GLY A 244 15.33 -11.84 -9.31
N MET A 245 14.93 -10.85 -8.51
CA MET A 245 15.43 -10.66 -7.16
C MET A 245 14.79 -11.63 -6.18
N GLY A 246 15.51 -11.92 -5.11
CA GLY A 246 15.10 -12.92 -4.14
C GLY A 246 15.29 -14.35 -4.63
N PRO A 247 15.01 -15.35 -3.80
CA PRO A 247 15.04 -16.75 -4.21
C PRO A 247 13.89 -17.07 -5.17
N MET A 248 14.11 -18.00 -6.07
CA MET A 248 13.04 -18.54 -6.90
C MET A 248 11.95 -19.12 -5.97
N PRO A 249 10.70 -18.64 -6.06
CA PRO A 249 9.63 -19.16 -5.21
C PRO A 249 9.34 -20.64 -5.48
N THR A 250 8.92 -21.37 -4.46
CA THR A 250 8.44 -22.76 -4.60
C THR A 250 6.93 -22.79 -4.79
N GLY A 251 6.46 -23.50 -5.81
CA GLY A 251 5.04 -23.60 -6.14
C GLY A 251 4.50 -22.37 -6.85
N VAL A 252 3.19 -22.26 -6.94
CA VAL A 252 2.46 -21.19 -7.63
C VAL A 252 1.67 -20.38 -6.62
N SER A 253 1.91 -19.08 -6.52
CA SER A 253 1.04 -18.22 -5.75
C SER A 253 -0.19 -17.77 -6.57
N HIS A 254 -1.22 -17.27 -5.88
CA HIS A 254 -2.42 -16.77 -6.52
C HIS A 254 -2.09 -15.77 -7.65
N SER A 255 -1.45 -14.66 -7.32
CA SER A 255 -1.12 -13.61 -8.30
C SER A 255 0.02 -13.99 -9.25
N GLY A 256 0.99 -14.79 -8.79
CA GLY A 256 2.06 -15.30 -9.64
C GLY A 256 1.55 -16.19 -10.77
N GLY A 257 0.54 -17.03 -10.49
CA GLY A 257 -0.16 -17.82 -11.49
C GLY A 257 -0.85 -16.95 -12.55
N PHE A 258 -1.47 -15.83 -12.14
CA PHE A 258 -2.11 -14.90 -13.07
C PHE A 258 -1.08 -14.14 -13.91
N LEU A 259 -0.04 -13.56 -13.29
CA LEU A 259 0.99 -12.82 -14.02
C LEU A 259 1.75 -13.71 -15.00
N SER A 260 2.12 -14.92 -14.58
CA SER A 260 2.85 -15.86 -15.45
C SER A 260 2.03 -16.38 -16.63
N THR A 261 0.70 -16.33 -16.56
CA THR A 261 -0.21 -16.76 -17.62
C THR A 261 -0.84 -15.58 -18.39
N SER A 262 -0.45 -14.33 -18.09
CA SER A 262 -0.95 -13.13 -18.73
C SER A 262 -0.21 -12.82 -20.04
N SER A 263 -0.90 -12.21 -20.98
CA SER A 263 -0.36 -11.66 -22.23
C SER A 263 0.03 -10.19 -22.13
N LEU A 264 -0.15 -9.57 -20.96
CA LEU A 264 0.18 -8.17 -20.74
C LEU A 264 1.67 -7.91 -20.96
N ASN A 265 2.00 -6.93 -21.81
CA ASN A 265 3.38 -6.45 -21.93
C ASN A 265 3.76 -5.65 -20.68
N ILE A 266 4.79 -6.11 -19.99
CA ILE A 266 5.31 -5.54 -18.73
C ILE A 266 6.73 -5.00 -18.83
N ASP A 267 7.28 -4.81 -20.04
CA ASP A 267 8.67 -4.37 -20.23
C ASP A 267 8.94 -3.04 -19.49
N GLU A 268 8.02 -2.09 -19.59
CA GLU A 268 8.14 -0.81 -18.89
C GLU A 268 8.05 -0.95 -17.34
N VAL A 269 7.39 -1.99 -16.84
CA VAL A 269 7.33 -2.30 -15.40
C VAL A 269 8.67 -2.84 -14.95
N THR A 270 9.21 -3.84 -15.65
CA THR A 270 10.51 -4.46 -15.29
C THR A 270 11.65 -3.45 -15.31
N GLN A 271 11.56 -2.43 -16.18
CA GLN A 271 12.55 -1.35 -16.30
C GLN A 271 12.35 -0.22 -15.28
N SER A 272 11.25 -0.19 -14.55
CA SER A 272 10.94 0.90 -13.61
C SER A 272 11.63 0.77 -12.26
N TRP A 273 12.17 -0.40 -11.92
CA TRP A 273 12.87 -0.59 -10.65
C TRP A 273 14.16 0.24 -10.60
N THR A 274 14.42 0.83 -9.44
CA THR A 274 15.66 1.54 -9.14
C THR A 274 16.15 1.17 -7.74
N SER A 275 17.47 1.16 -7.54
CA SER A 275 18.08 0.93 -6.22
C SER A 275 17.97 2.12 -5.28
N ASN A 276 17.73 3.33 -5.82
CA ASN A 276 17.65 4.56 -5.04
C ASN A 276 16.37 5.31 -5.36
N LEU A 277 15.67 5.72 -4.33
CA LEU A 277 14.44 6.50 -4.42
C LEU A 277 14.28 7.36 -3.17
N ASP A 278 13.86 8.61 -3.35
CA ASP A 278 13.55 9.51 -2.26
C ASP A 278 12.43 10.44 -2.70
N ILE A 279 11.19 10.06 -2.39
CA ILE A 279 9.98 10.73 -2.88
C ILE A 279 8.88 10.76 -1.83
N ILE A 280 7.93 11.66 -2.02
CA ILE A 280 6.59 11.58 -1.41
C ILE A 280 5.61 11.23 -2.53
N LEU A 281 4.90 10.12 -2.36
CA LEU A 281 3.93 9.60 -3.31
C LEU A 281 2.52 9.76 -2.75
N PRO A 282 1.67 10.60 -3.33
CA PRO A 282 0.24 10.60 -3.04
C PRO A 282 -0.40 9.30 -3.53
N VAL A 283 -1.17 8.65 -2.66
CA VAL A 283 -1.83 7.38 -2.95
C VAL A 283 -3.31 7.45 -2.58
N GLY A 284 -4.13 6.82 -3.41
CA GLY A 284 -5.58 6.86 -3.30
C GLY A 284 -6.15 8.24 -3.69
N HIS A 285 -7.44 8.27 -3.98
CA HIS A 285 -8.18 9.53 -4.21
C HIS A 285 -8.87 9.97 -2.92
N THR A 286 -9.26 11.24 -2.83
CA THR A 286 -10.09 11.73 -1.73
C THR A 286 -11.51 11.17 -1.83
N LEU A 287 -12.26 11.21 -0.73
CA LEU A 287 -13.68 10.82 -0.76
C LEU A 287 -14.47 11.64 -1.79
N GLN A 288 -14.21 12.94 -1.85
CA GLN A 288 -14.91 13.85 -2.78
C GLN A 288 -14.56 13.51 -4.23
N GLU A 289 -13.31 13.22 -4.55
CA GLU A 289 -12.91 12.78 -5.90
C GLU A 289 -13.56 11.44 -6.26
N GLY A 290 -13.63 10.50 -5.33
CA GLY A 290 -14.31 9.21 -5.54
C GLY A 290 -15.81 9.33 -5.78
N ILE A 291 -16.47 10.30 -5.12
CA ILE A 291 -17.90 10.54 -5.20
C ILE A 291 -18.28 11.40 -6.42
N ALA A 292 -17.48 12.45 -6.71
CA ALA A 292 -17.89 13.52 -7.59
C ALA A 292 -17.89 13.18 -9.07
N ILE A 293 -17.27 12.08 -9.47
CA ILE A 293 -16.79 11.95 -10.86
C ILE A 293 -17.81 11.36 -11.80
N ASN A 294 -18.97 10.83 -11.40
CA ASN A 294 -19.76 10.16 -12.44
C ASN A 294 -21.27 10.23 -12.29
N SER A 295 -21.92 10.93 -13.23
CA SER A 295 -23.36 10.86 -13.47
C SER A 295 -23.85 9.48 -13.92
N VAL A 296 -22.95 8.54 -14.22
CA VAL A 296 -23.24 7.16 -14.66
C VAL A 296 -23.45 6.21 -13.47
N LEU A 297 -22.94 6.56 -12.29
CA LEU A 297 -23.10 5.76 -11.07
C LEU A 297 -24.41 6.13 -10.35
N SER A 298 -25.08 5.11 -9.79
CA SER A 298 -26.18 5.34 -8.85
C SER A 298 -25.65 5.84 -7.50
N ASP A 299 -26.57 6.36 -6.67
CA ASP A 299 -26.20 6.76 -5.30
C ASP A 299 -25.66 5.58 -4.49
N ALA A 300 -26.24 4.40 -4.65
CA ALA A 300 -25.75 3.17 -4.04
C ALA A 300 -24.33 2.81 -4.50
N ASP A 301 -24.04 2.91 -5.80
CA ASP A 301 -22.70 2.63 -6.32
C ASP A 301 -21.67 3.62 -5.75
N ARG A 302 -22.02 4.90 -5.65
CA ARG A 302 -21.13 5.91 -5.04
C ARG A 302 -20.79 5.56 -3.59
N VAL A 303 -21.77 5.13 -2.80
CA VAL A 303 -21.54 4.71 -1.41
C VAL A 303 -20.64 3.49 -1.34
N ILE A 304 -20.82 2.50 -2.23
CA ILE A 304 -19.94 1.32 -2.29
C ILE A 304 -18.49 1.73 -2.60
N PHE A 305 -18.29 2.66 -3.52
CA PHE A 305 -16.95 3.19 -3.82
C PHE A 305 -16.35 3.97 -2.64
N GLN A 306 -17.14 4.70 -1.83
CA GLN A 306 -16.67 5.29 -0.59
C GLN A 306 -16.23 4.22 0.42
N TRP A 307 -17.00 3.17 0.56
CA TRP A 307 -16.67 2.07 1.46
C TRP A 307 -15.36 1.37 1.09
N SER A 308 -14.96 1.43 -0.19
CA SER A 308 -13.68 0.86 -0.61
C SER A 308 -12.46 1.53 0.03
N SER A 309 -12.60 2.77 0.50
CA SER A 309 -11.59 3.48 1.28
C SER A 309 -11.66 3.23 2.80
N GLY A 310 -12.59 2.38 3.26
CA GLY A 310 -12.89 2.19 4.67
C GLY A 310 -13.83 3.24 5.27
N ALA A 311 -14.34 4.18 4.47
CA ALA A 311 -15.19 5.27 4.95
C ALA A 311 -16.65 4.86 5.14
N TYR A 312 -16.91 3.86 5.97
CA TYR A 312 -18.27 3.40 6.23
C TYR A 312 -19.08 4.44 7.02
N PHE A 313 -18.53 4.93 8.10
CA PHE A 313 -19.19 5.82 9.04
C PHE A 313 -18.42 7.13 9.26
N HIS A 314 -17.63 7.55 8.28
CA HIS A 314 -17.03 8.88 8.35
C HIS A 314 -18.15 9.95 8.40
N PRO A 315 -18.03 11.02 9.22
CA PRO A 315 -19.07 12.04 9.35
C PRO A 315 -19.58 12.58 8.02
N ASP A 316 -18.70 12.78 7.04
CA ASP A 316 -19.05 13.36 5.74
C ASP A 316 -19.89 12.42 4.84
N VAL A 317 -19.89 11.12 5.12
CA VAL A 317 -20.60 10.10 4.31
C VAL A 317 -21.58 9.25 5.14
N ALA A 318 -21.72 9.57 6.42
CA ALA A 318 -22.53 8.76 7.33
C ALA A 318 -24.01 8.76 7.00
N VAL A 319 -24.53 9.83 6.40
CA VAL A 319 -25.94 9.91 5.96
C VAL A 319 -26.18 8.93 4.80
N GLU A 320 -25.33 8.98 3.80
CA GLU A 320 -25.40 8.12 2.61
C GLU A 320 -25.22 6.65 2.99
N THR A 321 -24.26 6.36 3.86
CA THR A 321 -24.03 5.02 4.40
C THR A 321 -25.28 4.50 5.14
N ALA A 322 -25.83 5.27 6.08
CA ALA A 322 -27.03 4.86 6.82
C ALA A 322 -28.26 4.67 5.90
N THR A 323 -28.37 5.53 4.88
CA THR A 323 -29.43 5.42 3.86
C THR A 323 -29.29 4.12 3.08
N LEU A 324 -28.10 3.81 2.55
CA LEU A 324 -27.88 2.57 1.78
C LEU A 324 -28.11 1.32 2.63
N ILE A 325 -27.64 1.30 3.88
CA ILE A 325 -27.84 0.18 4.79
C ILE A 325 -29.35 -0.06 5.04
N ASN A 326 -30.13 1.01 5.22
CA ASN A 326 -31.58 0.91 5.39
C ASN A 326 -32.28 0.44 4.11
N ASP A 327 -32.00 1.08 2.98
CA ASP A 327 -32.67 0.84 1.70
C ASP A 327 -32.39 -0.58 1.16
N SER A 328 -31.19 -1.09 1.43
CA SER A 328 -30.75 -2.44 1.02
C SER A 328 -30.84 -3.48 2.14
N ASN A 329 -31.43 -3.15 3.27
CA ASN A 329 -31.68 -4.09 4.39
C ASN A 329 -30.40 -4.80 4.88
N LEU A 330 -29.31 -4.05 5.06
CA LEU A 330 -27.97 -4.59 5.35
C LEU A 330 -27.62 -4.66 6.85
N TRP A 331 -28.51 -4.28 7.76
CA TRP A 331 -28.21 -4.31 9.20
C TRP A 331 -27.82 -5.69 9.74
N ASN A 332 -28.20 -6.77 9.03
CA ASN A 332 -27.79 -8.13 9.39
C ASN A 332 -26.50 -8.58 8.69
N HIS A 333 -25.89 -7.75 7.86
CA HIS A 333 -24.60 -8.05 7.25
C HIS A 333 -23.49 -8.09 8.31
N THR A 334 -22.54 -8.99 8.16
CA THR A 334 -21.45 -9.20 9.13
C THR A 334 -20.68 -7.92 9.46
N GLU A 335 -20.47 -7.02 8.50
CA GLU A 335 -19.79 -5.73 8.69
C GLU A 335 -20.66 -4.69 9.44
N PHE A 336 -21.99 -4.72 9.28
CA PHE A 336 -22.87 -3.70 9.85
C PHE A 336 -23.62 -4.16 11.09
N GLN A 337 -23.68 -5.44 11.34
CA GLN A 337 -24.35 -6.01 12.50
C GLN A 337 -23.88 -5.45 13.86
N PRO A 338 -22.60 -5.14 14.06
CA PRO A 338 -22.14 -4.48 15.30
C PRO A 338 -22.80 -3.10 15.54
N PHE A 339 -23.28 -2.46 14.49
CA PHE A 339 -23.94 -1.14 14.51
C PHE A 339 -25.47 -1.23 14.44
N ALA A 340 -26.06 -2.42 14.39
CA ALA A 340 -27.49 -2.62 14.24
C ALA A 340 -28.35 -1.97 15.33
N GLN A 341 -27.76 -1.71 16.52
CA GLN A 341 -28.42 -0.94 17.58
C GLN A 341 -28.81 0.50 17.16
N PHE A 342 -28.18 1.04 16.13
CA PHE A 342 -28.46 2.37 15.61
C PHE A 342 -29.50 2.41 14.48
N GLN A 343 -30.00 1.26 14.02
CA GLN A 343 -30.97 1.15 12.90
C GLN A 343 -32.25 1.97 13.06
N THR A 344 -32.65 2.27 14.29
CA THR A 344 -33.87 3.05 14.59
C THR A 344 -33.63 4.54 14.68
N LEU A 345 -32.39 4.98 14.59
CA LEU A 345 -32.05 6.40 14.66
C LEU A 345 -32.34 7.08 13.29
N PRO A 346 -32.84 8.32 13.32
CA PRO A 346 -32.97 9.09 12.10
C PRO A 346 -31.62 9.26 11.39
N VAL A 347 -31.55 9.01 10.09
CA VAL A 347 -30.28 9.06 9.31
C VAL A 347 -29.55 10.40 9.41
N ASN A 348 -30.27 11.50 9.59
CA ASN A 348 -29.68 12.83 9.78
C ASN A 348 -28.90 12.98 11.11
N GLN A 349 -29.01 12.03 12.04
CA GLN A 349 -28.20 11.99 13.26
C GLN A 349 -26.90 11.19 13.07
N ALA A 350 -26.74 10.47 11.97
CA ALA A 350 -25.56 9.66 11.71
C ALA A 350 -24.24 10.49 11.74
N PRO A 351 -24.15 11.70 11.17
CA PRO A 351 -22.93 12.51 11.26
C PRO A 351 -22.56 12.91 12.69
N PHE A 352 -23.56 13.20 13.54
CA PHE A 352 -23.33 13.52 14.95
C PHE A 352 -22.76 12.31 15.71
N LEU A 353 -23.33 11.13 15.50
CA LEU A 353 -22.82 9.89 16.10
C LEU A 353 -21.43 9.54 15.59
N ALA A 354 -21.20 9.70 14.29
CA ALA A 354 -19.91 9.48 13.67
C ALA A 354 -18.83 10.44 14.21
N ASN A 355 -19.20 11.70 14.48
CA ASN A 355 -18.28 12.64 15.13
C ASN A 355 -17.95 12.26 16.58
N ILE A 356 -18.94 11.81 17.36
CA ILE A 356 -18.71 11.31 18.73
C ILE A 356 -17.80 10.08 18.71
N ALA A 357 -18.00 9.19 17.74
CA ALA A 357 -17.19 8.00 17.53
C ALA A 357 -16.01 8.23 16.56
N SER A 358 -15.54 9.47 16.41
CA SER A 358 -14.58 9.84 15.37
C SER A 358 -13.25 9.08 15.46
N SER A 359 -12.81 8.76 16.68
CA SER A 359 -11.62 7.93 16.89
C SER A 359 -11.74 6.53 16.28
N ILE A 360 -12.96 6.02 16.13
CA ILE A 360 -13.25 4.71 15.55
C ILE A 360 -13.67 4.86 14.08
N SER A 361 -14.61 5.76 13.81
CA SER A 361 -15.19 5.91 12.48
C SER A 361 -14.21 6.39 11.42
N LYS A 362 -13.14 7.08 11.83
CA LYS A 362 -12.08 7.60 10.95
C LYS A 362 -10.84 6.70 10.86
N SER A 363 -10.68 5.74 11.75
CA SER A 363 -9.45 4.96 11.86
C SER A 363 -9.19 4.02 10.70
N SER A 364 -10.23 3.62 9.99
CA SER A 364 -10.11 2.71 8.85
C SER A 364 -10.02 3.45 7.51
N VAL A 365 -10.19 4.77 7.50
CA VAL A 365 -10.19 5.55 6.26
C VAL A 365 -8.77 5.68 5.73
N ILE A 366 -8.57 5.23 4.48
CA ILE A 366 -7.27 5.15 3.81
C ILE A 366 -7.25 5.91 2.48
N CYS A 367 -8.02 6.98 2.37
CA CYS A 367 -8.09 7.81 1.17
C CYS A 367 -7.13 9.01 1.24
N GLY A 368 -6.58 9.40 0.08
CA GLY A 368 -5.82 10.63 -0.09
C GLY A 368 -4.59 10.74 0.79
N GLN A 369 -3.80 9.69 0.89
CA GLN A 369 -2.61 9.64 1.74
C GLN A 369 -1.35 10.06 1.00
N ASP A 370 -0.42 10.68 1.71
CA ASP A 370 0.94 10.92 1.24
C ASP A 370 1.90 9.93 1.88
N VAL A 371 2.59 9.13 1.05
CA VAL A 371 3.58 8.15 1.52
C VAL A 371 4.97 8.61 1.17
N ALA A 372 5.79 8.90 2.19
CA ALA A 372 7.20 9.13 2.01
C ALA A 372 7.92 7.79 1.82
N ILE A 373 8.80 7.73 0.84
CA ILE A 373 9.59 6.55 0.50
C ILE A 373 11.04 6.95 0.32
N PHE A 374 11.90 6.42 1.17
CA PHE A 374 13.33 6.45 1.01
C PHE A 374 13.83 5.04 0.73
N LYS A 375 14.62 4.86 -0.31
CA LYS A 375 15.28 3.59 -0.67
C LYS A 375 16.71 3.84 -1.08
N HIS A 376 17.64 3.04 -0.54
CA HIS A 376 19.05 3.04 -0.92
C HIS A 376 19.58 1.60 -0.84
N GLY A 377 19.85 0.97 -1.99
CA GLY A 377 20.31 -0.42 -2.03
C GLY A 377 19.39 -1.40 -1.32
N SER A 378 19.86 -1.99 -0.22
CA SER A 378 19.11 -2.97 0.59
C SER A 378 18.31 -2.36 1.74
N ILE A 379 18.30 -1.03 1.88
CA ILE A 379 17.50 -0.35 2.89
C ILE A 379 16.29 0.37 2.28
N THR A 380 15.18 0.38 3.02
CA THR A 380 14.02 1.24 2.75
C THR A 380 13.47 1.82 4.04
N LEU A 381 12.97 3.04 3.98
CA LEU A 381 12.12 3.62 5.00
C LEU A 381 10.90 4.18 4.31
N SER A 382 9.73 3.72 4.68
CA SER A 382 8.47 4.23 4.15
C SER A 382 7.51 4.59 5.26
N SER A 383 6.78 5.69 5.10
CA SER A 383 5.83 6.14 6.09
C SER A 383 4.68 6.94 5.50
N VAL A 384 3.52 6.83 6.14
CA VAL A 384 2.32 7.61 5.81
C VAL A 384 2.38 8.92 6.58
N GLN A 385 2.41 10.06 5.86
CA GLN A 385 2.67 11.36 6.47
C GLN A 385 1.45 11.95 7.17
N ASP A 386 0.31 11.95 6.53
CA ASP A 386 -0.91 12.59 7.03
C ASP A 386 -2.00 11.56 7.31
N PHE A 387 -1.68 10.60 8.17
CA PHE A 387 -2.62 9.55 8.45
C PHE A 387 -3.79 10.02 9.33
N TRP A 388 -4.99 9.49 9.02
CA TRP A 388 -6.18 9.73 9.83
C TRP A 388 -6.01 9.13 11.22
N LYS A 389 -6.04 9.98 12.24
CA LYS A 389 -6.02 9.49 13.61
C LYS A 389 -7.30 8.78 13.99
N GLY A 390 -7.11 7.69 14.65
CA GLY A 390 -8.19 6.95 15.30
C GLY A 390 -7.64 5.75 16.02
N LYS A 391 -8.48 5.22 16.93
CA LYS A 391 -8.13 4.05 17.72
C LYS A 391 -8.24 2.87 16.83
N GLN A 392 -8.32 2.34 16.06
CA GLN A 392 -8.43 1.14 15.23
C GLN A 392 -7.74 1.30 13.88
N GLY A 393 -6.45 1.54 13.93
CA GLY A 393 -5.59 1.44 12.75
C GLY A 393 -5.47 0.00 12.24
N TYR A 394 -6.58 -0.70 12.27
CA TYR A 394 -6.70 -2.08 11.84
C TYR A 394 -6.12 -2.26 10.45
N GLN A 395 -5.15 -3.14 10.34
CA GLN A 395 -4.43 -3.43 9.10
C GLN A 395 -3.60 -2.27 8.52
N VAL A 396 -3.43 -1.16 9.24
CA VAL A 396 -2.60 -0.05 8.77
C VAL A 396 -1.20 -0.15 9.35
N MET A 397 -0.20 0.02 8.48
CA MET A 397 1.22 0.04 8.85
C MET A 397 1.79 1.41 8.54
N PRO A 398 1.81 2.33 9.52
CA PRO A 398 2.09 3.74 9.25
C PRO A 398 3.55 4.04 8.95
N CYS A 399 4.49 3.24 9.46
CA CYS A 399 5.92 3.41 9.22
C CYS A 399 6.65 2.09 9.30
N VAL A 400 7.44 1.77 8.29
CA VAL A 400 8.21 0.53 8.21
C VAL A 400 9.60 0.82 7.66
N ALA A 401 10.62 0.33 8.35
CA ALA A 401 11.99 0.28 7.89
C ALA A 401 12.35 -1.15 7.46
N THR A 402 13.05 -1.28 6.34
CA THR A 402 13.64 -2.53 5.88
C THR A 402 15.14 -2.39 5.88
N ILE A 403 15.85 -3.34 6.47
CA ILE A 403 17.31 -3.47 6.37
C ILE A 403 17.64 -4.89 5.91
N GLY A 404 18.24 -5.00 4.72
CA GLY A 404 18.47 -6.29 4.13
C GLY A 404 17.18 -7.09 3.94
N THR A 405 16.99 -8.15 4.73
CA THR A 405 15.81 -9.03 4.71
C THR A 405 14.89 -8.85 5.91
N SER A 406 15.19 -7.92 6.80
CA SER A 406 14.48 -7.72 8.06
C SER A 406 13.62 -6.47 8.05
N ALA A 407 12.46 -6.53 8.72
CA ALA A 407 11.56 -5.41 8.92
C ALA A 407 11.64 -4.89 10.36
N VAL A 408 11.71 -3.57 10.52
CA VAL A 408 11.57 -2.87 11.79
C VAL A 408 10.37 -1.94 11.71
N LEU A 409 9.43 -2.07 12.64
CA LEU A 409 8.22 -1.25 12.68
C LEU A 409 7.71 -1.13 14.11
N THR A 410 6.99 -0.05 14.36
CA THR A 410 6.32 0.18 15.65
C THR A 410 4.84 -0.15 15.57
N ALA A 411 4.27 -0.53 16.70
CA ALA A 411 2.85 -0.81 16.86
C ALA A 411 2.33 -0.32 18.20
N SER A 412 1.14 0.25 18.20
CA SER A 412 0.43 0.62 19.43
C SER A 412 -0.61 -0.43 19.80
N GLY A 413 -0.79 -0.63 21.09
CA GLY A 413 -1.76 -1.57 21.62
C GLY A 413 -1.12 -2.69 22.44
N LYS A 414 -1.94 -3.61 22.90
CA LYS A 414 -1.47 -4.71 23.75
C LYS A 414 -0.52 -5.63 22.99
N VAL A 415 0.66 -5.84 23.55
CA VAL A 415 1.63 -6.80 23.01
C VAL A 415 1.15 -8.22 23.25
N GLU A 416 1.05 -8.98 22.18
CA GLU A 416 0.81 -10.42 22.26
C GLU A 416 2.15 -11.19 22.23
N PRO A 417 2.25 -12.35 22.91
CA PRO A 417 3.52 -13.08 23.02
C PRO A 417 4.06 -13.63 21.70
N VAL A 418 3.24 -13.66 20.67
CA VAL A 418 3.62 -14.10 19.31
C VAL A 418 3.03 -13.15 18.29
N TRP A 419 3.89 -12.55 17.49
CA TRP A 419 3.48 -11.78 16.31
C TRP A 419 2.84 -12.73 15.30
N SER A 420 1.54 -12.68 15.17
CA SER A 420 0.76 -13.50 14.24
C SER A 420 -0.26 -12.63 13.51
N ASP A 421 -0.87 -13.17 12.47
CA ASP A 421 -1.96 -12.49 11.76
C ASP A 421 -3.12 -12.10 12.70
N ARG A 422 -3.27 -12.82 13.81
CA ARG A 422 -4.25 -12.48 14.84
C ARG A 422 -3.81 -11.30 15.71
N ALA A 423 -2.51 -11.17 16.01
CA ALA A 423 -1.96 -10.01 16.69
C ALA A 423 -2.18 -8.73 15.87
N ALA A 424 -2.16 -8.83 14.56
CA ALA A 424 -2.47 -7.72 13.67
C ALA A 424 -3.87 -7.13 13.89
N ARG A 425 -4.81 -7.88 14.41
CA ARG A 425 -6.15 -7.39 14.74
C ARG A 425 -6.18 -6.50 15.98
N ILE A 426 -5.15 -6.58 16.80
CA ILE A 426 -5.08 -5.91 18.11
C ILE A 426 -4.10 -4.75 18.05
N SER A 427 -3.17 -4.77 17.13
CA SER A 427 -2.12 -3.79 16.97
C SER A 427 -2.60 -2.53 16.24
N ASN A 428 -1.93 -1.41 16.50
CA ASN A 428 -2.27 -0.08 16.01
C ASN A 428 -3.66 0.41 16.47
N ASN A 429 -3.95 0.25 17.76
CA ASN A 429 -5.11 0.89 18.36
C ASN A 429 -5.03 2.42 18.24
N ASP A 430 -3.82 2.97 18.28
CA ASP A 430 -3.56 4.38 18.06
C ASP A 430 -2.51 4.53 16.96
N LEU A 431 -2.87 5.13 15.83
CA LEU A 431 -1.93 5.40 14.75
C LEU A 431 -1.09 6.64 15.09
N PRO A 432 0.23 6.62 14.84
CA PRO A 432 1.07 7.79 15.05
C PRO A 432 0.84 8.83 13.97
N TYR A 433 1.16 10.09 14.27
CA TYR A 433 1.60 11.02 13.25
C TYR A 433 3.03 10.70 12.87
N VAL A 434 3.34 10.78 11.60
CA VAL A 434 4.70 10.52 11.11
C VAL A 434 5.14 11.67 10.25
N GLU A 435 6.34 12.17 10.53
CA GLU A 435 7.05 13.06 9.64
C GLU A 435 8.34 12.38 9.22
N GLN A 436 8.52 12.16 7.93
CA GLN A 436 9.73 11.56 7.38
C GLN A 436 10.46 12.55 6.48
N LYS A 437 11.77 12.61 6.64
CA LYS A 437 12.67 13.31 5.73
C LYS A 437 13.84 12.39 5.41
N HIS A 438 13.95 12.02 4.15
CA HIS A 438 14.95 11.06 3.69
C HIS A 438 14.89 9.75 4.50
N ASN A 439 15.99 9.40 5.15
CA ASN A 439 16.18 8.18 5.92
C ASN A 439 15.88 8.30 7.42
N VAL A 440 15.19 9.36 7.84
CA VAL A 440 14.80 9.62 9.22
C VAL A 440 13.28 9.80 9.31
N ALA A 441 12.62 9.09 10.21
CA ALA A 441 11.20 9.26 10.52
C ALA A 441 11.00 9.57 12.00
N LEU A 442 10.17 10.57 12.28
CA LEU A 442 9.70 10.96 13.60
C LEU A 442 8.24 10.50 13.74
N LEU A 443 7.95 9.66 14.74
CA LEU A 443 6.63 9.11 14.99
C LEU A 443 6.11 9.63 16.33
N MET A 444 4.87 10.10 16.35
CA MET A 444 4.23 10.70 17.50
C MET A 444 2.95 9.95 17.83
N TYR A 445 3.01 9.09 18.84
CA TYR A 445 1.85 8.40 19.39
C TYR A 445 1.22 9.24 20.46
N ARG A 446 -0.07 9.43 20.37
CA ARG A 446 -0.82 10.23 21.30
C ARG A 446 -2.05 9.49 21.79
N PRO A 447 -2.30 9.45 23.10
CA PRO A 447 -3.57 8.98 23.62
C PRO A 447 -4.66 10.01 23.30
N GLU A 448 -5.65 9.63 22.53
CA GLU A 448 -6.87 10.41 22.39
C GLU A 448 -7.90 9.96 23.38
N THR A 449 -8.24 10.85 24.33
CA THR A 449 -9.32 10.64 25.28
C THR A 449 -10.64 11.13 24.70
N ILE A 450 -11.12 10.49 23.61
CA ILE A 450 -12.32 10.97 22.99
C ILE A 450 -13.22 9.83 22.58
N GLY A 451 -14.48 10.04 22.81
CA GLY A 451 -15.53 9.14 22.44
C GLY A 451 -16.23 8.52 23.64
N LEU A 452 -17.28 7.82 23.35
CA LEU A 452 -18.01 7.05 24.36
C LEU A 452 -17.03 6.09 25.04
N ALA A 453 -17.00 6.10 26.36
CA ALA A 453 -16.09 5.27 27.18
C ALA A 453 -16.12 3.76 26.81
N ALA A 454 -17.19 3.30 26.19
CA ALA A 454 -17.34 1.93 25.69
C ALA A 454 -16.38 1.58 24.51
N PHE A 455 -15.79 2.59 23.85
CA PHE A 455 -14.88 2.41 22.73
C PHE A 455 -13.43 2.73 23.10
N ASN A 456 -13.17 3.11 24.35
CA ASN A 456 -11.85 3.44 24.84
C ASN A 456 -11.12 2.19 25.34
N ASP A 457 -10.50 1.45 24.45
CA ASP A 457 -9.43 0.55 24.84
C ASP A 457 -8.14 1.40 24.94
N THR A 458 -7.94 1.96 26.13
CA THR A 458 -6.79 2.83 26.42
C THR A 458 -5.59 1.97 26.83
N ASN A 459 -4.99 1.29 25.87
CA ASN A 459 -3.66 0.74 26.11
C ASN A 459 -2.61 1.62 25.40
N PRO A 460 -1.97 2.57 26.09
CA PRO A 460 -0.97 3.46 25.52
C PRO A 460 0.41 2.78 25.34
N GLU A 461 0.43 1.46 25.30
CA GLU A 461 1.66 0.71 25.05
C GLU A 461 2.02 0.77 23.58
N VAL A 462 3.22 1.21 23.28
CA VAL A 462 3.83 1.12 21.95
C VAL A 462 4.99 0.15 22.00
N SER A 463 5.02 -0.76 21.06
CA SER A 463 6.08 -1.76 20.90
C SER A 463 6.82 -1.60 19.58
N VAL A 464 8.03 -2.13 19.50
CA VAL A 464 8.78 -2.22 18.27
C VAL A 464 9.04 -3.68 17.90
N ARG A 465 8.71 -4.06 16.66
CA ARG A 465 9.23 -5.29 16.09
C ARG A 465 10.73 -5.10 15.86
N TRP A 466 11.52 -5.76 16.69
CA TRP A 466 12.97 -5.72 16.66
C TRP A 466 13.50 -7.14 16.38
N PRO A 467 13.96 -7.43 15.17
CA PRO A 467 14.30 -8.79 14.77
C PRO A 467 15.74 -9.19 15.19
N SER A 468 16.01 -9.24 16.50
CA SER A 468 17.32 -9.52 17.08
C SER A 468 18.02 -10.74 16.50
N ALA A 469 17.27 -11.82 16.25
CA ALA A 469 17.84 -13.05 15.70
C ALA A 469 18.31 -12.91 14.23
N GLU A 470 17.94 -11.84 13.56
CA GLU A 470 18.26 -11.58 12.15
C GLU A 470 19.42 -10.58 12.00
N PHE A 471 19.83 -9.91 13.09
CA PHE A 471 20.94 -8.97 13.09
C PHE A 471 22.30 -9.65 13.27
N ASP A 472 23.32 -9.15 12.57
CA ASP A 472 24.70 -9.57 12.78
C ASP A 472 25.30 -8.95 14.03
N GLU A 473 24.82 -7.75 14.37
CA GLU A 473 25.28 -6.98 15.54
C GLU A 473 24.17 -6.07 16.05
N GLU A 474 24.03 -6.03 17.37
CA GLU A 474 23.11 -5.14 18.07
C GLU A 474 23.83 -4.36 19.15
N ARG A 475 23.36 -3.13 19.35
CA ARG A 475 23.81 -2.27 20.43
C ARG A 475 22.61 -1.56 21.05
N GLU A 476 22.69 -1.29 22.32
CA GLU A 476 21.70 -0.51 23.05
C GLU A 476 22.41 0.61 23.82
N ASP A 477 21.96 1.84 23.60
CA ASP A 477 22.46 3.00 24.32
C ASP A 477 21.28 3.87 24.76
N SER A 478 21.06 3.93 26.10
CA SER A 478 19.96 4.70 26.67
C SER A 478 18.61 4.31 26.06
N LEU A 479 18.00 5.20 25.29
CA LEU A 479 16.70 4.96 24.61
C LEU A 479 16.83 4.35 23.21
N TRP A 480 18.05 4.24 22.69
CA TRP A 480 18.31 3.76 21.34
C TRP A 480 18.55 2.26 21.28
N LEU A 481 17.87 1.61 20.34
CA LEU A 481 18.21 0.28 19.83
C LEU A 481 18.90 0.47 18.48
N ILE A 482 20.05 -0.14 18.27
CA ILE A 482 20.87 0.02 17.07
C ILE A 482 21.20 -1.37 16.53
N GLY A 483 20.89 -1.65 15.29
CA GLY A 483 21.06 -2.96 14.68
C GLY A 483 21.75 -2.88 13.31
N ARG A 484 22.49 -3.94 12.96
CA ARG A 484 23.16 -4.12 11.69
C ARG A 484 22.83 -5.47 11.09
N GLN A 485 22.52 -5.47 9.79
CA GLN A 485 22.45 -6.68 8.98
C GLN A 485 23.23 -6.45 7.67
N GLY A 486 24.34 -7.18 7.50
CA GLY A 486 25.27 -6.94 6.40
C GLY A 486 25.85 -5.53 6.45
N ASN A 487 25.62 -4.79 5.38
CA ASN A 487 26.02 -3.39 5.27
C ASN A 487 24.91 -2.40 5.65
N SER A 488 23.75 -2.89 6.06
CA SER A 488 22.57 -2.08 6.36
C SER A 488 22.44 -1.84 7.86
N TYR A 489 22.04 -0.64 8.25
CA TYR A 489 21.96 -0.17 9.63
C TYR A 489 20.57 0.36 9.94
N VAL A 490 20.13 0.18 11.17
CA VAL A 490 18.90 0.79 11.69
C VAL A 490 19.11 1.25 13.12
N ALA A 491 18.52 2.38 13.47
CA ALA A 491 18.39 2.82 14.86
C ALA A 491 16.95 3.19 15.16
N VAL A 492 16.48 2.78 16.35
CA VAL A 492 15.15 3.11 16.85
C VAL A 492 15.29 3.75 18.22
N ARG A 493 14.86 5.02 18.35
CA ARG A 493 14.72 5.66 19.65
C ARG A 493 13.33 5.38 20.21
N ARG A 494 13.32 4.81 21.39
CA ARG A 494 12.08 4.61 22.18
C ARG A 494 11.76 5.88 22.96
N SER A 495 10.50 6.15 23.20
CA SER A 495 10.10 7.26 24.07
C SER A 495 10.44 6.98 25.56
N CYS A 496 10.34 5.75 25.99
CA CYS A 496 10.73 5.28 27.32
C CYS A 496 11.24 3.83 27.28
N LEU A 497 11.86 3.37 28.34
CA LEU A 497 12.32 1.99 28.48
C LEU A 497 11.20 1.11 29.03
N GLY A 498 11.01 -0.02 28.42
CA GLY A 498 10.10 -1.07 28.83
C GLY A 498 10.29 -2.32 27.99
N GLU A 499 9.77 -3.43 28.49
CA GLU A 499 9.78 -4.71 27.80
C GLU A 499 8.53 -5.51 28.17
N THR A 500 7.90 -6.09 27.20
CA THR A 500 6.76 -7.00 27.39
C THR A 500 6.99 -8.26 26.54
N PHE A 501 7.11 -9.41 27.20
CA PHE A 501 7.42 -10.71 26.58
C PHE A 501 8.71 -10.72 25.73
N GLY A 502 9.75 -10.01 26.14
CA GLY A 502 11.00 -9.90 25.38
C GLY A 502 10.93 -8.93 24.20
N ILE A 503 9.83 -8.22 24.04
CA ILE A 503 9.63 -7.21 23.00
C ILE A 503 9.86 -5.84 23.62
N PRO A 504 10.74 -4.98 23.04
CA PRO A 504 10.93 -3.62 23.52
C PRO A 504 9.64 -2.80 23.41
N THR A 505 9.24 -2.18 24.52
CA THR A 505 8.00 -1.39 24.61
C THR A 505 8.23 -0.07 25.30
N CYS A 506 7.25 0.82 25.21
CA CYS A 506 7.09 1.98 26.07
C CYS A 506 5.63 2.11 26.48
N PHE A 507 5.40 2.38 27.75
CA PHE A 507 4.08 2.70 28.27
C PHE A 507 4.09 4.12 28.82
N ASN A 508 3.49 5.06 28.07
CA ASN A 508 3.33 6.44 28.49
C ASN A 508 1.98 6.98 28.04
N PRO A 509 1.03 7.20 28.96
CA PRO A 509 -0.31 7.67 28.63
C PRO A 509 -0.36 9.14 28.16
N ASP A 510 0.68 9.93 28.45
CA ASP A 510 0.68 11.36 28.13
C ASP A 510 1.15 11.63 26.69
N GLY A 511 1.67 10.61 26.01
CA GLY A 511 2.18 10.70 24.63
C GLY A 511 3.56 10.09 24.50
N GLN A 512 3.89 9.66 23.28
CA GLN A 512 5.16 8.99 22.99
C GLN A 512 5.75 9.48 21.69
N THR A 513 7.05 9.71 21.71
CA THR A 513 7.84 10.08 20.53
C THR A 513 8.84 8.98 20.22
N TRP A 514 8.78 8.47 19.02
CA TRP A 514 9.70 7.47 18.50
C TRP A 514 10.42 8.01 17.29
N VAL A 515 11.67 7.58 17.08
CA VAL A 515 12.44 7.93 15.89
C VAL A 515 12.99 6.67 15.26
N ILE A 516 12.88 6.57 13.94
CA ILE A 516 13.49 5.48 13.17
C ILE A 516 14.49 6.12 12.18
N VAL A 517 15.71 5.63 12.19
CA VAL A 517 16.76 6.01 11.25
C VAL A 517 17.26 4.78 10.54
N VAL A 518 17.41 4.84 9.22
CA VAL A 518 18.06 3.79 8.44
C VAL A 518 19.31 4.31 7.73
N GLY A 519 20.26 3.43 7.45
CA GLY A 519 21.47 3.78 6.73
C GLY A 519 22.23 2.55 6.28
N ASP A 520 23.35 2.78 5.61
CA ASP A 520 24.26 1.72 5.22
C ASP A 520 25.73 2.19 5.21
N SER A 521 26.63 1.27 4.90
CA SER A 521 28.06 1.57 4.81
C SER A 521 28.41 2.54 3.67
N GLY A 522 27.55 2.67 2.64
CA GLY A 522 27.75 3.66 1.58
C GLY A 522 27.44 5.08 2.04
N MET A 523 26.44 5.24 2.91
CA MET A 523 26.03 6.53 3.48
C MET A 523 26.96 6.97 4.63
N TYR A 524 27.28 6.06 5.55
CA TYR A 524 27.93 6.40 6.83
C TYR A 524 29.31 5.74 7.03
N GLY A 525 29.82 5.01 6.05
CA GLY A 525 31.11 4.34 6.10
C GLY A 525 31.13 3.11 7.00
N SER A 526 30.95 3.25 8.31
CA SER A 526 30.98 2.14 9.26
C SER A 526 29.79 2.14 10.21
N PHE A 527 29.52 0.99 10.82
CA PHE A 527 28.48 0.85 11.84
C PHE A 527 28.82 1.66 13.11
N ASP A 528 30.10 1.73 13.48
CA ASP A 528 30.56 2.55 14.60
C ASP A 528 30.29 4.04 14.35
N HIS A 529 30.56 4.52 13.14
CA HIS A 529 30.27 5.93 12.82
C HIS A 529 28.76 6.22 12.77
N PHE A 530 27.96 5.29 12.28
CA PHE A 530 26.51 5.41 12.36
C PHE A 530 26.01 5.49 13.81
N GLU A 531 26.55 4.67 14.72
CA GLU A 531 26.26 4.75 16.15
C GLU A 531 26.68 6.09 16.75
N GLU A 532 27.86 6.60 16.42
CA GLU A 532 28.31 7.91 16.88
C GLU A 532 27.33 9.02 16.48
N LEU A 533 26.81 9.00 15.25
CA LEU A 533 25.80 9.96 14.78
C LEU A 533 24.47 9.80 15.53
N VAL A 534 24.04 8.57 15.80
CA VAL A 534 22.86 8.28 16.61
C VAL A 534 23.00 8.84 18.02
N GLN A 535 24.16 8.66 18.67
CA GLN A 535 24.46 9.18 20.02
C GLN A 535 24.54 10.71 20.06
N GLN A 536 24.98 11.36 18.99
CA GLN A 536 25.02 12.80 18.85
C GLN A 536 23.68 13.44 18.48
N SER A 537 22.71 12.63 18.09
CA SER A 537 21.40 13.11 17.70
C SER A 537 20.66 13.75 18.88
N THR A 538 19.85 14.75 18.59
CA THR A 538 19.00 15.39 19.60
C THR A 538 17.54 15.18 19.27
N VAL A 539 16.77 14.74 20.26
CA VAL A 539 15.31 14.62 20.15
C VAL A 539 14.69 15.40 21.28
N THR A 540 13.85 16.35 20.92
CA THR A 540 13.07 17.12 21.89
C THR A 540 11.60 16.91 21.66
N GLU A 541 10.83 16.87 22.72
CA GLU A 541 9.38 16.71 22.66
C GLU A 541 8.72 17.53 23.72
N ASN A 542 7.56 18.10 23.41
CA ASN A 542 6.73 18.80 24.35
C ASN A 542 5.26 18.44 24.08
N TRP A 543 4.61 17.92 25.09
CA TRP A 543 3.19 17.60 25.07
C TRP A 543 2.48 18.50 26.07
N THR A 544 1.59 19.35 25.62
CA THR A 544 0.81 20.23 26.48
C THR A 544 -0.66 20.13 26.16
N LEU A 545 -1.50 20.10 27.22
CA LEU A 545 -2.94 20.22 27.06
C LEU A 545 -3.29 21.71 27.08
N ASP A 546 -3.83 22.22 25.96
CA ASP A 546 -4.39 23.58 25.95
C ASP A 546 -5.69 23.60 26.76
N GLN A 547 -5.64 24.32 27.89
CA GLN A 547 -6.75 24.39 28.82
C GLN A 547 -7.95 25.19 28.26
N THR A 548 -7.76 25.96 27.19
CA THR A 548 -8.80 26.81 26.64
C THR A 548 -9.78 26.06 25.75
N ASP A 549 -9.31 25.05 25.06
CA ASP A 549 -10.11 24.23 24.15
C ASP A 549 -10.00 22.72 24.40
N THR A 550 -9.29 22.34 25.46
CA THR A 550 -9.05 20.94 25.85
C THR A 550 -8.35 20.10 24.77
N GLN A 551 -7.55 20.74 23.93
CA GLN A 551 -6.79 20.08 22.89
C GLN A 551 -5.33 19.88 23.29
N TRP A 552 -4.76 18.76 22.86
CA TRP A 552 -3.34 18.54 22.99
C TRP A 552 -2.58 19.33 21.94
N VAL A 553 -1.50 19.98 22.38
CA VAL A 553 -0.51 20.60 21.53
C VAL A 553 0.79 19.84 21.67
N TYR A 554 1.33 19.42 20.55
CA TYR A 554 2.58 18.71 20.49
C TYR A 554 3.58 19.46 19.62
N SER A 555 4.79 19.62 20.12
CA SER A 555 5.93 20.04 19.34
C SER A 555 7.05 19.02 19.49
N GLY A 556 7.56 18.52 18.41
CA GLY A 556 8.64 17.54 18.35
C GLY A 556 9.73 17.98 17.40
N PHE A 557 10.96 17.68 17.73
CA PHE A 557 12.09 17.98 16.89
C PHE A 557 13.13 16.88 16.99
N VAL A 558 13.70 16.49 15.86
CA VAL A 558 14.84 15.58 15.77
C VAL A 558 15.91 16.17 14.87
N ASN A 559 17.16 16.16 15.35
CA ASN A 559 18.35 16.35 14.54
C ASN A 559 19.13 15.05 14.52
N PHE A 560 19.39 14.56 13.34
CA PHE A 560 20.28 13.44 13.08
C PHE A 560 21.19 13.79 11.92
N ASP A 561 22.51 13.85 12.17
CA ASP A 561 23.50 14.29 11.19
C ASP A 561 23.09 15.64 10.55
N THR A 562 22.91 15.69 9.25
CA THR A 562 22.49 16.88 8.51
C THR A 562 20.98 17.04 8.38
N ILE A 563 20.20 16.08 8.90
CA ILE A 563 18.75 16.04 8.77
C ILE A 563 18.12 16.63 10.02
N SER A 564 17.24 17.61 9.81
CA SER A 564 16.40 18.18 10.85
C SER A 564 14.93 17.99 10.49
N ILE A 565 14.16 17.50 11.43
CA ILE A 565 12.70 17.38 11.34
C ILE A 565 12.12 18.11 12.53
N GLY A 566 11.23 19.07 12.27
CA GLY A 566 10.46 19.76 13.30
C GLY A 566 8.98 19.61 13.00
N TYR A 567 8.20 19.38 14.03
CA TYR A 567 6.76 19.24 13.90
C TYR A 567 6.05 19.96 15.04
N ASP A 568 5.18 20.88 14.66
CA ASP A 568 4.23 21.54 15.57
C ASP A 568 2.82 21.11 15.16
N TRP A 569 2.14 20.42 16.07
CA TRP A 569 0.84 19.91 15.79
C TRP A 569 -0.14 20.29 16.90
N ARG A 570 -1.31 20.73 16.49
CA ARG A 570 -2.43 20.96 17.38
C ARG A 570 -3.59 20.14 16.92
N SER A 571 -4.13 19.31 17.80
CA SER A 571 -5.31 18.54 17.49
C SER A 571 -6.55 19.44 17.52
N PRO A 572 -7.10 19.82 16.40
CA PRO A 572 -8.54 19.77 16.30
C PRO A 572 -8.91 18.32 16.01
N TYR A 573 -10.06 17.87 16.46
CA TYR A 573 -10.60 16.59 16.07
C TYR A 573 -10.52 16.39 14.57
N GLY A 574 -9.56 15.63 14.15
CA GLY A 574 -9.23 15.21 12.81
C GLY A 574 -9.28 16.32 11.75
N PRO A 575 -8.35 16.36 10.84
CA PRO A 575 -8.55 17.16 9.66
C PRO A 575 -9.90 16.75 9.07
N SER A 576 -10.68 17.71 8.60
CA SER A 576 -11.74 17.42 7.66
C SER A 576 -11.14 16.57 6.54
N LEU A 577 -11.91 15.67 5.92
CA LEU A 577 -11.48 14.91 4.74
C LEU A 577 -11.14 15.78 3.51
N GLY A 578 -11.16 17.09 3.66
CA GLY A 578 -10.44 17.98 2.77
C GLY A 578 -8.96 17.88 3.12
N ILE A 579 -8.10 17.77 2.14
CA ILE A 579 -6.72 18.20 2.23
C ILE A 579 -6.79 19.69 2.65
N GLU A 580 -6.96 19.96 3.92
CA GLU A 580 -6.31 21.10 4.49
C GLU A 580 -4.85 20.68 4.50
N GLY A 581 -4.23 20.91 3.34
CA GLY A 581 -2.80 20.88 3.26
C GLY A 581 -2.32 21.64 4.47
N LYS A 582 -1.36 21.11 5.21
CA LYS A 582 -0.54 21.95 6.06
C LYS A 582 -0.43 23.24 5.28
N ASP A 583 -0.95 24.33 5.82
CA ASP A 583 -0.60 25.66 5.34
C ASP A 583 0.91 25.80 5.56
N LEU A 584 1.65 25.11 4.73
CA LEU A 584 3.03 25.41 4.48
C LEU A 584 2.99 26.85 3.99
N LYS A 585 3.74 27.71 4.62
CA LYS A 585 3.74 29.19 4.48
C LYS A 585 4.04 29.69 3.05
N GLY A 586 3.76 28.91 2.05
CA GLY A 586 3.90 29.22 0.64
C GLY A 586 2.55 29.42 -0.02
N ASN A 587 2.16 30.67 -0.23
CA ASN A 587 1.04 31.07 -1.07
C ASN A 587 1.34 30.68 -2.53
N TRP A 588 1.17 29.42 -2.92
CA TRP A 588 1.27 29.01 -4.31
C TRP A 588 0.13 28.08 -4.70
N GLY A 589 -0.26 28.13 -5.97
CA GLY A 589 -1.36 27.35 -6.51
C GLY A 589 -1.03 26.76 -7.88
N ILE A 590 -1.79 25.75 -8.28
CA ILE A 590 -1.72 25.11 -9.60
C ILE A 590 -3.10 25.08 -10.24
N TYR A 591 -3.19 25.51 -11.50
CA TYR A 591 -4.46 25.64 -12.22
C TYR A 591 -4.29 25.36 -13.71
N PRO A 592 -5.35 24.86 -14.41
CA PRO A 592 -6.48 24.16 -13.81
C PRO A 592 -6.03 22.80 -13.28
N ASN A 593 -6.74 22.26 -12.28
CA ASN A 593 -6.49 20.92 -11.79
C ASN A 593 -7.84 20.21 -11.55
N PRO A 594 -8.23 19.23 -12.37
CA PRO A 594 -7.53 18.73 -13.55
C PRO A 594 -7.33 19.75 -14.68
N GLY A 595 -6.31 19.54 -15.50
CA GLY A 595 -6.00 20.34 -16.69
C GLY A 595 -5.73 19.50 -17.94
N SER A 596 -5.64 20.12 -19.11
CA SER A 596 -5.38 19.41 -20.37
C SER A 596 -4.11 19.88 -21.08
N ASP A 597 -4.13 21.09 -21.62
CA ASP A 597 -3.10 21.58 -22.55
C ASP A 597 -2.01 22.41 -21.86
N HIS A 598 -2.28 22.91 -20.66
CA HIS A 598 -1.35 23.73 -19.88
C HIS A 598 -1.56 23.55 -18.39
N LEU A 599 -0.49 23.78 -17.67
CA LEU A 599 -0.41 23.85 -16.21
C LEU A 599 0.10 25.23 -15.86
N LEU A 600 -0.63 25.94 -15.02
CA LEU A 600 -0.24 27.23 -14.50
C LEU A 600 0.13 27.08 -13.02
N VAL A 601 1.32 27.56 -12.66
CA VAL A 601 1.79 27.62 -11.28
C VAL A 601 1.83 29.10 -10.88
N GLU A 602 1.06 29.47 -9.84
CA GLU A 602 1.06 30.80 -9.26
C GLU A 602 1.75 30.78 -7.90
N ILE A 603 2.68 31.72 -7.66
CA ILE A 603 3.55 31.77 -6.49
C ILE A 603 3.35 33.13 -5.82
N GLY A 604 2.83 33.14 -4.59
CA GLY A 604 2.56 34.37 -3.86
C GLY A 604 3.81 35.09 -3.34
N ASN A 605 4.90 34.33 -3.03
CA ASN A 605 6.18 34.91 -2.63
C ASN A 605 7.33 34.32 -3.46
N PRO A 606 7.58 34.81 -4.66
CA PRO A 606 8.54 34.23 -5.57
C PRO A 606 10.01 34.41 -5.15
N SER A 607 10.31 35.32 -4.24
CA SER A 607 11.71 35.57 -3.77
C SER A 607 12.27 34.45 -2.91
N SER A 608 11.44 33.56 -2.43
CA SER A 608 11.86 32.42 -1.58
C SER A 608 12.02 31.11 -2.34
N ILE A 609 11.75 31.09 -3.64
CA ILE A 609 11.72 29.88 -4.45
C ILE A 609 12.80 29.95 -5.56
N ASP A 610 13.64 28.92 -5.62
CA ASP A 610 14.78 28.84 -6.53
C ASP A 610 14.50 28.00 -7.77
N GLU A 611 13.66 26.94 -7.64
CA GLU A 611 13.43 25.96 -8.70
C GLU A 611 12.02 25.38 -8.66
N LEU A 612 11.48 25.13 -9.84
CA LEU A 612 10.25 24.36 -10.05
C LEU A 612 10.58 23.11 -10.85
N GLU A 613 10.16 21.96 -10.36
CA GLU A 613 10.30 20.67 -11.01
C GLU A 613 8.93 20.00 -11.16
N VAL A 614 8.74 19.24 -12.23
CA VAL A 614 7.55 18.40 -12.40
C VAL A 614 7.99 16.98 -12.67
N PHE A 615 7.41 16.05 -11.91
CA PHE A 615 7.67 14.62 -12.01
C PHE A 615 6.42 13.89 -12.47
N ASP A 616 6.59 12.82 -13.21
CA ASP A 616 5.51 11.87 -13.47
C ASP A 616 5.29 10.93 -12.27
N THR A 617 4.29 10.07 -12.35
CA THR A 617 3.96 9.08 -11.29
C THR A 617 5.08 8.07 -11.01
N PHE A 618 6.13 8.04 -11.81
CA PHE A 618 7.31 7.18 -11.64
C PHE A 618 8.52 7.93 -11.09
N GLY A 619 8.33 9.18 -10.66
CA GLY A 619 9.42 10.01 -10.17
C GLY A 619 10.38 10.50 -11.26
N ARG A 620 10.05 10.31 -12.54
CA ARG A 620 10.88 10.83 -13.64
C ARG A 620 10.62 12.31 -13.82
N LEU A 621 11.69 13.10 -13.85
CA LEU A 621 11.62 14.53 -14.10
C LEU A 621 11.15 14.78 -15.55
N VAL A 622 9.98 15.41 -15.70
CA VAL A 622 9.39 15.76 -17.01
C VAL A 622 9.54 17.24 -17.36
N TYR A 623 9.75 18.07 -16.34
CA TYR A 623 9.99 19.51 -16.52
C TYR A 623 10.79 20.07 -15.34
N SER A 624 11.71 20.99 -15.62
CA SER A 624 12.41 21.76 -14.59
C SER A 624 12.65 23.19 -15.07
N LYS A 625 12.50 24.15 -14.15
CA LYS A 625 12.79 25.57 -14.40
C LYS A 625 13.39 26.22 -13.16
N ARG A 626 14.58 26.81 -13.31
CA ARG A 626 15.12 27.71 -12.27
C ARG A 626 14.39 29.04 -12.32
N LEU A 627 14.04 29.54 -11.16
CA LEU A 627 13.26 30.75 -10.96
C LEU A 627 14.21 31.89 -10.54
N GLY A 628 14.23 32.96 -11.33
CA GLY A 628 15.14 34.09 -11.12
C GLY A 628 14.62 35.16 -10.14
N GLY A 629 13.94 34.76 -9.05
CA GLY A 629 13.57 35.65 -7.94
C GLY A 629 12.64 36.80 -8.32
N GLY A 630 11.48 36.48 -8.91
CA GLY A 630 10.48 37.52 -9.29
C GLY A 630 9.33 36.99 -10.15
N GLU A 631 9.43 35.78 -10.65
CA GLU A 631 8.34 35.16 -11.42
C GLU A 631 7.26 34.62 -10.46
N ASN A 632 6.12 35.28 -10.43
CA ASN A 632 4.98 34.86 -9.63
C ASN A 632 3.96 34.01 -10.40
N ARG A 633 4.20 33.79 -11.71
CA ARG A 633 3.31 33.02 -12.57
C ARG A 633 4.11 32.30 -13.65
N ILE A 634 3.97 30.95 -13.68
CA ILE A 634 4.68 30.09 -14.61
C ILE A 634 3.65 29.27 -15.37
N GLU A 635 3.64 29.39 -16.66
CA GLU A 635 2.79 28.59 -17.55
C GLU A 635 3.63 27.51 -18.23
N ILE A 636 3.17 26.26 -18.14
CA ILE A 636 3.85 25.08 -18.68
C ILE A 636 2.92 24.44 -19.71
N SER A 637 3.37 24.33 -20.95
CA SER A 637 2.64 23.59 -21.97
C SER A 637 2.74 22.09 -21.69
N THR A 638 1.60 21.43 -21.57
CA THR A 638 1.49 20.01 -21.28
C THR A 638 0.95 19.20 -22.47
N VAL A 639 0.85 19.82 -23.64
CA VAL A 639 0.26 19.20 -24.85
C VAL A 639 0.91 17.86 -25.19
N THR A 640 2.22 17.73 -24.99
CA THR A 640 2.99 16.51 -25.29
C THR A 640 3.05 15.50 -24.14
N TRP A 641 2.50 15.84 -22.99
CA TRP A 641 2.51 14.93 -21.83
C TRP A 641 1.38 13.91 -21.96
N ALA A 642 1.59 12.72 -21.40
CA ALA A 642 0.54 11.71 -21.32
C ALA A 642 -0.58 12.14 -20.36
N ASP A 643 -1.77 11.61 -20.52
CA ASP A 643 -2.85 11.77 -19.54
C ASP A 643 -2.48 10.94 -18.31
N ALA A 644 -2.16 11.64 -17.23
CA ALA A 644 -1.65 11.06 -16.00
C ALA A 644 -1.66 12.07 -14.86
N THR A 645 -1.35 11.59 -13.67
CA THR A 645 -1.01 12.46 -12.53
C THR A 645 0.45 12.90 -12.62
N TYR A 646 0.70 14.15 -12.26
CA TYR A 646 2.03 14.75 -12.17
C TYR A 646 2.21 15.42 -10.81
N PHE A 647 3.45 15.49 -10.36
CA PHE A 647 3.84 16.11 -9.10
C PHE A 647 4.68 17.35 -9.38
N ILE A 648 4.15 18.49 -8.97
CA ILE A 648 4.81 19.77 -9.12
C ILE A 648 5.51 20.07 -7.81
N LYS A 649 6.84 20.14 -7.84
CA LYS A 649 7.70 20.46 -6.72
C LYS A 649 8.30 21.84 -6.88
N ILE A 650 8.11 22.69 -5.89
CA ILE A 650 8.85 23.94 -5.79
C ILE A 650 9.91 23.81 -4.70
N LYS A 651 11.11 24.31 -4.99
CA LYS A 651 12.26 24.31 -4.07
C LYS A 651 12.60 25.73 -3.68
N GLY A 652 12.64 25.99 -2.38
CA GLY A 652 13.18 27.21 -1.78
C GLY A 652 14.57 26.98 -1.20
N GLN A 653 15.12 28.03 -0.61
CA GLN A 653 16.48 27.98 0.01
C GLN A 653 16.55 27.04 1.22
N VAL A 654 15.42 26.74 1.86
CA VAL A 654 15.35 25.94 3.09
C VAL A 654 14.38 24.79 2.94
N GLU A 655 13.33 24.92 2.16
CA GLU A 655 12.22 23.95 2.09
C GLU A 655 11.79 23.70 0.65
N SER A 656 11.19 22.52 0.41
CA SER A 656 10.53 22.20 -0.87
C SER A 656 9.10 21.74 -0.59
N GLU A 657 8.20 22.15 -1.47
CA GLU A 657 6.78 21.79 -1.42
C GLU A 657 6.36 21.06 -2.68
N ILE A 658 5.43 20.13 -2.55
CA ILE A 658 4.91 19.35 -3.68
C ILE A 658 3.40 19.46 -3.73
N LYS A 659 2.85 19.69 -4.92
CA LYS A 659 1.41 19.60 -5.21
C LYS A 659 1.14 18.65 -6.37
N ARG A 660 -0.02 18.01 -6.32
CA ARG A 660 -0.48 17.10 -7.37
C ARG A 660 -1.26 17.87 -8.44
N TRP A 661 -1.01 17.51 -9.69
CA TRP A 661 -1.77 17.96 -10.85
C TRP A 661 -2.18 16.78 -11.73
N VAL A 662 -3.41 16.79 -12.24
CA VAL A 662 -3.94 15.73 -13.07
C VAL A 662 -4.15 16.25 -14.49
N LYS A 663 -3.51 15.60 -15.47
CA LYS A 663 -3.78 15.83 -16.88
C LYS A 663 -4.84 14.88 -17.38
N ILE A 664 -5.87 15.43 -18.00
CA ILE A 664 -6.92 14.70 -18.70
C ILE A 664 -6.97 15.18 -20.15
N GLY A 665 -7.05 14.24 -21.08
CA GLY A 665 -7.25 14.52 -22.51
C GLY A 665 -8.57 15.25 -22.75
N LYS A 666 -8.62 15.99 -23.86
CA LYS A 666 -9.85 16.63 -24.35
C LYS A 666 -10.79 15.59 -24.89
#